data_a229f7da9d737ccbe774d02fb20b6318
#
_entry.id   a229f7da9d737ccbe774d02fb20b6318
#
_cell.length_a   1.000
_cell.length_b   1.000
_cell.length_c   1.000
_cell.angle_alpha   90.00
_cell.angle_beta   90.00
_cell.angle_gamma   90.00
#
_symmetry.space_group_name_H-M   'P 1'
#
loop_
_entity.id
_entity.type
_entity.pdbx_description
1 polymer ?
#
loop_
_entity_poly.entity_id
_entity_poly.type
_entity_poly.pdbx_seq_one_letter_code
_entity_poly.pdbx_strand_id
1 'polypeptide(L)'
;MTTGSEWAQPAPPDDEPLPDEEGETFEPTEDEGETFAPTEAEDAPAEQPPADEEAPAEEAPAEEPPQEYEWSEEDFSDEELGVVDTEAPPPKGMGVITGTLTETKLNEPLIEAQVEVLGTDKRVITDFDGNYRLELPPGTYNLRFWYELHQAKQVQGVTVKAGELVRVDEALVPEEGAIETFEIETEADTSSIEGQLLSRRRASVVGDAIGRQEISRTPDSNAAAAARRVVGAIIVDDRFIYVRGLGERYANALLDGVPLPSPEPDRQAVPLDLFPAHLLDSLVIVKSFVPDMPGDFAGGSVRIGTRRLPEEFTFSVSAGIGLNSQATGSDYLQYRGSSTDWLGVDGGTRQLPGSIPDYRIGRGNRNPDGSFQTSEQLRQWGSDINAFMSTQEQTAPPNHNFSLTIGNTFDFDDDQKLGVMGAFEYRRAFFKIDDELFRTAASSEAAPDDITEQNRFSIDRGTDIVRYGGLLGLTYQIDQQHTLHLTGLYTRRSDDEARELEGYAEERGAPIHETRLQFVARDLISGQLRGEHTFEGLDDAKLDWQAFLSVARREQPDTRAVVYQFDSNFGYRYEDDSFSGLHFYADQTERTVGGGFNWLQPLVGGKEPVDLKVGALVSVRDRQFNARRFRFRPINGVDQSALVCDVDAFSPSCSDQVFDAANIESVLSIEENTQSIGDNYTAGLDVYSGYVMVDAHLLENLRVIAGPRLELSKQTIETFDPFLEDAESVRGEIDGQDILPALSIVWGVRDDMNLRFAASRTLARPQLREIAPFSFADYFGGYLQQGNPDLDNTAIYNGDVRWEWFPSGDEVLAASVFGKHFISPIEPILKASSGNGVITYQNAEAANLIGAEIEARKNFGFIADPLEDLSIIGNLTLATSEVVIDTTDPAATNLRSLERPLTNQAPWVVNLALDYDHEEIGFQVRALYNVIGPRIAIPSENPIPDIYYQPRHELGATVSQRIVEGLRVKVTGNNLLNSEFRYTFTSQNTDENLHRRWREGIRASLSASYTY
;
A
#
# COMPACT_ATOMS: atom_id res chain seq x y z
N MET A 1 -11.62 -9.17 65.92
CA MET A 1 -12.74 -8.68 66.77
C MET A 1 -13.65 -8.05 65.77
N THR A 2 -14.64 -8.84 65.27
CA THR A 2 -16.10 -8.72 65.41
C THR A 2 -16.60 -7.29 65.34
N THR A 3 -17.38 -6.89 64.33
CA THR A 3 -18.77 -7.19 64.15
C THR A 3 -19.24 -6.82 62.76
N GLY A 4 -20.15 -7.67 62.24
CA GLY A 4 -20.86 -7.50 60.98
C GLY A 4 -22.09 -6.61 61.12
N SER A 5 -22.62 -6.24 59.96
CA SER A 5 -24.05 -5.86 59.81
C SER A 5 -24.52 -6.29 58.42
N GLU A 6 -25.37 -7.32 58.44
CA GLU A 6 -26.24 -7.73 57.32
C GLU A 6 -27.21 -6.62 56.96
N TRP A 7 -27.39 -6.38 55.64
CA TRP A 7 -28.60 -5.71 55.12
C TRP A 7 -29.34 -6.67 54.21
N ALA A 8 -30.56 -6.98 54.63
CA ALA A 8 -31.52 -7.84 53.93
C ALA A 8 -32.06 -7.22 52.64
N GLN A 9 -32.19 -8.05 51.63
CA GLN A 9 -32.96 -7.76 50.41
C GLN A 9 -34.47 -7.89 50.68
N PRO A 10 -35.34 -7.07 50.11
CA PRO A 10 -36.81 -7.31 50.09
C PRO A 10 -37.15 -8.29 48.96
N ALA A 11 -38.12 -9.18 49.27
CA ALA A 11 -38.70 -10.18 48.40
C ALA A 11 -39.60 -9.56 47.30
N PRO A 12 -39.79 -10.23 46.14
CA PRO A 12 -40.70 -9.76 45.10
C PRO A 12 -42.17 -10.03 45.46
N PRO A 13 -43.11 -9.25 44.92
CA PRO A 13 -44.56 -9.47 45.15
C PRO A 13 -45.12 -10.56 44.22
N ASP A 14 -46.16 -11.22 44.74
CA ASP A 14 -46.87 -12.39 44.20
C ASP A 14 -47.64 -12.08 42.93
N ASP A 15 -47.75 -13.11 42.08
CA ASP A 15 -48.55 -13.23 40.86
C ASP A 15 -50.07 -13.20 41.16
N GLU A 16 -50.83 -12.36 40.45
CA GLU A 16 -52.23 -12.54 40.19
C GLU A 16 -52.48 -12.80 38.69
N PRO A 17 -53.32 -13.77 38.30
CA PRO A 17 -53.58 -14.10 36.90
C PRO A 17 -54.64 -13.20 36.27
N LEU A 18 -54.39 -12.78 35.03
CA LEU A 18 -55.38 -12.10 34.17
C LEU A 18 -56.19 -13.13 33.37
N PRO A 19 -57.46 -12.82 33.01
CA PRO A 19 -58.42 -13.80 32.48
C PRO A 19 -58.27 -14.01 30.96
N ASP A 20 -58.69 -15.22 30.55
CA ASP A 20 -58.80 -15.69 29.17
C ASP A 20 -59.70 -14.83 28.30
N GLU A 21 -59.26 -14.40 27.13
CA GLU A 21 -60.17 -13.99 26.04
C GLU A 21 -60.07 -14.95 24.86
N GLU A 22 -61.23 -15.29 24.38
CA GLU A 22 -61.60 -16.34 23.43
C GLU A 22 -61.09 -16.07 22.01
N GLY A 23 -60.76 -17.16 21.34
CA GLY A 23 -60.34 -17.18 19.96
C GLY A 23 -61.42 -16.87 18.95
N GLU A 24 -61.06 -16.15 17.89
CA GLU A 24 -61.74 -16.20 16.61
C GLU A 24 -60.81 -16.76 15.53
N THR A 25 -61.20 -17.91 15.02
CA THR A 25 -60.63 -18.60 13.87
C THR A 25 -61.07 -17.90 12.59
N PHE A 26 -60.13 -17.47 11.76
CA PHE A 26 -60.41 -17.16 10.37
C PHE A 26 -59.85 -18.27 9.46
N GLU A 27 -60.74 -18.87 8.66
CA GLU A 27 -60.41 -19.80 7.56
C GLU A 27 -59.89 -19.00 6.35
N PRO A 28 -58.95 -19.57 5.56
CA PRO A 28 -58.49 -18.96 4.31
C PRO A 28 -59.44 -19.33 3.15
N THR A 29 -59.87 -18.34 2.41
CA THR A 29 -60.51 -18.53 1.10
C THR A 29 -59.46 -18.75 0.02
N GLU A 30 -59.59 -19.86 -0.67
CA GLU A 30 -58.95 -20.18 -1.94
C GLU A 30 -59.37 -19.14 -2.99
N ASP A 31 -58.43 -18.61 -3.78
CA ASP A 31 -58.75 -18.03 -5.09
C ASP A 31 -57.69 -18.45 -6.13
N GLU A 32 -58.22 -18.59 -7.33
CA GLU A 32 -57.76 -19.46 -8.42
C GLU A 32 -56.50 -18.93 -9.15
N GLY A 33 -55.68 -19.89 -9.61
CA GLY A 33 -54.52 -19.60 -10.42
C GLY A 33 -54.89 -19.25 -11.89
N GLU A 34 -54.16 -18.29 -12.45
CA GLU A 34 -53.99 -18.18 -13.90
C GLU A 34 -52.51 -18.39 -14.28
N THR A 35 -52.31 -19.51 -14.95
CA THR A 35 -51.09 -19.89 -15.62
C THR A 35 -50.96 -19.14 -16.95
N PHE A 36 -49.93 -18.32 -17.13
CA PHE A 36 -49.51 -17.85 -18.47
C PHE A 36 -48.37 -18.72 -19.00
N ALA A 37 -48.64 -19.39 -20.11
CA ALA A 37 -47.64 -20.07 -20.94
C ALA A 37 -46.85 -19.09 -21.84
N PRO A 38 -45.62 -19.37 -22.21
CA PRO A 38 -44.84 -18.53 -23.09
C PRO A 38 -45.27 -18.68 -24.55
N THR A 39 -45.48 -17.56 -25.21
CA THR A 39 -45.77 -17.46 -26.63
C THR A 39 -44.44 -17.48 -27.42
N GLU A 40 -44.39 -18.36 -28.41
CA GLU A 40 -43.33 -18.42 -29.44
C GLU A 40 -43.29 -17.13 -30.30
N ALA A 41 -42.08 -16.70 -30.65
CA ALA A 41 -41.86 -15.63 -31.57
C ALA A 41 -41.90 -16.13 -33.00
N GLU A 42 -42.84 -15.58 -33.80
CA GLU A 42 -42.92 -15.75 -35.25
C GLU A 42 -41.88 -14.89 -35.99
N ASP A 43 -41.25 -15.52 -36.98
CA ASP A 43 -40.36 -14.90 -37.98
C ASP A 43 -41.11 -13.86 -38.82
N ALA A 44 -40.48 -12.69 -38.98
CA ALA A 44 -40.82 -11.71 -39.98
C ALA A 44 -39.64 -11.50 -40.96
N PRO A 45 -39.87 -11.44 -42.26
CA PRO A 45 -38.82 -11.52 -43.26
C PRO A 45 -38.08 -10.20 -43.51
N ALA A 46 -36.80 -10.32 -43.85
CA ALA A 46 -35.90 -9.21 -44.22
C ALA A 46 -36.33 -8.54 -45.53
N GLU A 47 -36.54 -7.22 -45.48
CA GLU A 47 -36.64 -6.35 -46.67
C GLU A 47 -35.23 -5.99 -47.20
N GLN A 48 -35.01 -6.25 -48.48
CA GLN A 48 -33.87 -5.78 -49.25
C GLN A 48 -34.08 -4.30 -49.64
N PRO A 49 -33.04 -3.45 -49.60
CA PRO A 49 -33.09 -2.10 -50.20
C PRO A 49 -32.88 -2.21 -51.72
N PRO A 50 -33.47 -1.24 -52.47
CA PRO A 50 -33.47 -1.28 -53.95
C PRO A 50 -32.15 -0.84 -54.55
N ALA A 51 -31.83 -1.45 -55.69
CA ALA A 51 -30.77 -1.06 -56.59
C ALA A 51 -31.20 0.18 -57.35
N ASP A 52 -30.31 1.18 -57.49
CA ASP A 52 -30.36 2.09 -58.61
C ASP A 52 -29.01 2.78 -58.89
N GLU A 53 -28.72 2.68 -60.17
CA GLU A 53 -28.05 3.53 -61.11
C GLU A 53 -26.54 3.52 -61.22
N GLU A 54 -26.15 2.89 -62.31
CA GLU A 54 -24.84 2.98 -62.98
C GLU A 54 -24.55 4.44 -63.46
N ALA A 55 -23.33 4.90 -63.15
CA ALA A 55 -22.68 5.98 -63.90
C ALA A 55 -21.36 5.44 -64.47
N PRO A 56 -20.92 5.91 -65.66
CA PRO A 56 -20.05 5.16 -66.55
C PRO A 56 -18.57 5.15 -66.16
N ALA A 57 -17.89 4.05 -66.43
CA ALA A 57 -16.49 3.78 -66.19
C ALA A 57 -15.58 4.68 -67.04
N GLU A 58 -14.63 5.40 -66.39
CA GLU A 58 -13.39 5.85 -67.01
C GLU A 58 -12.37 4.69 -67.03
N GLU A 59 -11.81 4.48 -68.23
CA GLU A 59 -10.80 3.45 -68.47
C GLU A 59 -9.51 3.83 -67.68
N ALA A 60 -9.08 2.95 -66.74
CA ALA A 60 -7.74 2.95 -66.19
C ALA A 60 -6.77 2.25 -67.14
N PRO A 61 -5.50 2.74 -67.23
CA PRO A 61 -4.50 2.14 -68.11
C PRO A 61 -4.08 0.75 -67.61
N ALA A 62 -3.81 -0.15 -68.56
CA ALA A 62 -3.42 -1.53 -68.35
C ALA A 62 -2.16 -1.63 -67.45
N GLU A 63 -2.27 -2.39 -66.35
CA GLU A 63 -1.14 -2.88 -65.58
C GLU A 63 -0.34 -3.92 -66.36
N GLU A 64 0.96 -3.66 -66.53
CA GLU A 64 1.92 -4.69 -66.97
C GLU A 64 2.00 -5.82 -65.95
N PRO A 65 2.22 -7.11 -66.35
CA PRO A 65 2.34 -8.22 -65.43
C PRO A 65 3.59 -8.07 -64.53
N PRO A 66 3.55 -8.49 -63.27
CA PRO A 66 4.69 -8.41 -62.40
C PRO A 66 5.86 -9.20 -62.94
N GLN A 67 7.01 -8.55 -63.08
CA GLN A 67 8.27 -9.22 -63.38
C GLN A 67 8.61 -10.11 -62.17
N GLU A 68 8.82 -11.41 -62.41
CA GLU A 68 9.51 -12.29 -61.49
C GLU A 68 10.94 -11.74 -61.29
N TYR A 69 11.23 -11.26 -60.11
CA TYR A 69 12.58 -10.98 -59.65
C TYR A 69 13.20 -12.34 -59.26
N GLU A 70 14.12 -12.83 -60.07
CA GLU A 70 15.14 -13.80 -59.63
C GLU A 70 16.04 -13.11 -58.66
N TRP A 71 15.99 -13.53 -57.39
CA TRP A 71 16.91 -13.10 -56.35
C TRP A 71 18.32 -13.67 -56.69
N SER A 72 19.29 -12.83 -56.99
CA SER A 72 20.71 -13.23 -57.07
C SER A 72 21.30 -13.18 -55.66
N GLU A 73 22.15 -14.15 -55.32
CA GLU A 73 22.89 -14.25 -54.04
C GLU A 73 23.82 -13.03 -53.75
N GLU A 74 23.83 -12.00 -54.62
CA GLU A 74 24.67 -10.83 -54.49
C GLU A 74 23.96 -9.59 -53.87
N ASP A 75 22.64 -9.65 -53.55
CA ASP A 75 21.84 -8.49 -53.07
C ASP A 75 21.71 -8.40 -51.56
N PHE A 76 22.22 -9.33 -50.78
CA PHE A 76 22.31 -9.20 -49.32
C PHE A 76 23.71 -8.78 -48.93
N SER A 77 23.94 -7.55 -48.51
CA SER A 77 25.15 -7.13 -47.86
C SER A 77 25.23 -7.76 -46.46
N ASP A 78 26.45 -8.26 -46.12
CA ASP A 78 26.71 -8.85 -44.78
C ASP A 78 26.40 -7.90 -43.62
N GLU A 79 26.16 -6.61 -43.85
CA GLU A 79 25.70 -5.63 -42.88
C GLU A 79 24.23 -5.80 -42.44
N GLU A 80 23.36 -6.39 -43.29
CA GLU A 80 21.95 -6.62 -42.93
C GLU A 80 21.72 -7.92 -42.15
N LEU A 81 22.72 -8.81 -42.12
CA LEU A 81 22.71 -10.06 -41.35
C LEU A 81 23.46 -9.97 -40.00
N GLY A 82 23.98 -8.80 -39.66
CA GLY A 82 24.71 -8.60 -38.39
C GLY A 82 26.07 -9.30 -38.33
N VAL A 83 26.59 -9.83 -39.40
CA VAL A 83 27.90 -10.49 -39.48
C VAL A 83 29.00 -9.47 -39.74
N VAL A 84 29.96 -9.38 -38.83
CA VAL A 84 31.09 -8.44 -38.94
C VAL A 84 32.24 -9.08 -39.78
N ASP A 85 32.50 -8.56 -40.98
CA ASP A 85 33.65 -8.99 -41.78
C ASP A 85 34.97 -8.49 -41.17
N THR A 86 35.63 -9.37 -40.43
CA THR A 86 36.91 -9.08 -39.75
C THR A 86 38.13 -9.04 -40.72
N GLU A 87 37.99 -9.50 -41.97
CA GLU A 87 39.08 -9.58 -42.95
C GLU A 87 38.99 -8.52 -44.07
N ALA A 88 37.86 -7.76 -44.13
CA ALA A 88 37.67 -6.71 -45.11
C ALA A 88 38.85 -5.70 -45.12
N PRO A 89 39.34 -5.27 -46.30
CA PRO A 89 40.45 -4.34 -46.39
C PRO A 89 40.07 -2.96 -45.83
N PRO A 90 41.02 -2.28 -45.13
CA PRO A 90 40.73 -0.95 -44.56
C PRO A 90 40.38 0.09 -45.63
N PRO A 91 39.44 1.02 -45.33
CA PRO A 91 39.11 2.13 -46.21
C PRO A 91 40.29 3.04 -46.48
N LYS A 92 40.30 3.74 -47.63
CA LYS A 92 41.43 4.61 -48.04
C LYS A 92 41.73 5.68 -46.99
N GLY A 93 42.94 5.61 -46.42
CA GLY A 93 43.38 6.60 -45.43
C GLY A 93 43.05 6.26 -43.98
N MET A 94 42.30 5.20 -43.73
CA MET A 94 41.98 4.66 -42.40
C MET A 94 42.77 3.39 -42.12
N GLY A 95 42.87 2.99 -40.87
CA GLY A 95 43.21 1.65 -40.44
C GLY A 95 42.04 1.01 -39.72
N VAL A 96 42.14 -0.27 -39.46
CA VAL A 96 41.10 -1.06 -38.81
C VAL A 96 41.64 -1.77 -37.59
N ILE A 97 40.92 -1.71 -36.47
CA ILE A 97 41.07 -2.62 -35.35
C ILE A 97 39.88 -3.60 -35.40
N THR A 98 40.18 -4.87 -35.34
CA THR A 98 39.21 -5.95 -35.38
C THR A 98 39.59 -7.04 -34.38
N GLY A 99 38.71 -7.91 -34.04
CA GLY A 99 38.96 -9.03 -33.13
C GLY A 99 37.72 -9.74 -32.71
N THR A 100 37.89 -10.72 -31.84
CA THR A 100 36.80 -11.50 -31.25
C THR A 100 36.81 -11.34 -29.74
N LEU A 101 35.64 -11.12 -29.14
CA LEU A 101 35.45 -11.04 -27.71
C LEU A 101 34.80 -12.33 -27.21
N THR A 102 35.43 -12.99 -26.23
CA THR A 102 34.93 -14.26 -25.67
C THR A 102 34.84 -14.21 -24.14
N GLU A 103 34.09 -15.12 -23.55
CA GLU A 103 34.13 -15.35 -22.11
C GLU A 103 35.31 -16.23 -21.73
N THR A 104 36.03 -15.90 -20.66
CA THR A 104 37.30 -16.57 -20.27
C THR A 104 37.12 -18.04 -19.87
N LYS A 105 35.96 -18.44 -19.31
CA LYS A 105 35.76 -19.81 -18.83
C LYS A 105 35.17 -20.77 -19.86
N LEU A 106 34.17 -20.33 -20.57
CA LEU A 106 33.41 -21.14 -21.51
C LEU A 106 34.02 -21.03 -22.93
N ASN A 107 34.81 -19.98 -23.18
CA ASN A 107 35.33 -19.62 -24.48
C ASN A 107 34.23 -19.43 -25.51
N GLU A 108 33.02 -19.02 -25.03
CA GLU A 108 31.88 -18.68 -25.87
C GLU A 108 31.97 -17.23 -26.35
N PRO A 109 31.49 -16.91 -27.56
CA PRO A 109 31.49 -15.53 -28.06
C PRO A 109 30.54 -14.67 -27.23
N LEU A 110 30.99 -13.45 -26.92
CA LEU A 110 30.13 -12.44 -26.25
C LEU A 110 29.40 -11.61 -27.29
N ILE A 111 28.13 -11.85 -27.46
CA ILE A 111 27.23 -11.21 -28.42
C ILE A 111 26.81 -9.83 -27.87
N GLU A 112 26.79 -8.79 -28.74
CA GLU A 112 26.42 -7.40 -28.37
C GLU A 112 27.31 -6.77 -27.28
N ALA A 113 28.49 -7.32 -27.03
CA ALA A 113 29.45 -6.72 -26.12
C ALA A 113 29.99 -5.41 -26.69
N GLN A 114 30.18 -4.39 -25.85
CA GLN A 114 30.60 -3.07 -26.28
C GLN A 114 32.13 -2.98 -26.37
N VAL A 115 32.64 -2.43 -27.47
CA VAL A 115 34.04 -2.09 -27.67
C VAL A 115 34.16 -0.60 -27.95
N GLU A 116 34.73 0.13 -27.00
CA GLU A 116 34.83 1.59 -27.00
C GLU A 116 36.28 2.03 -27.20
N VAL A 117 36.47 3.13 -27.94
CA VAL A 117 37.79 3.77 -28.09
C VAL A 117 37.88 4.96 -27.14
N LEU A 118 38.58 4.80 -26.04
CA LEU A 118 38.64 5.80 -24.96
C LEU A 118 39.14 7.16 -25.46
N GLY A 119 38.44 8.21 -25.08
CA GLY A 119 38.74 9.59 -25.50
C GLY A 119 38.20 9.95 -26.87
N THR A 120 37.29 9.15 -27.45
CA THR A 120 36.61 9.43 -28.74
C THR A 120 35.13 8.95 -28.62
N ASP A 121 34.27 9.41 -29.51
CA ASP A 121 32.86 8.95 -29.60
C ASP A 121 32.70 7.65 -30.44
N LYS A 122 33.76 6.89 -30.62
CA LYS A 122 33.76 5.66 -31.42
C LYS A 122 33.54 4.44 -30.54
N ARG A 123 32.40 3.79 -30.73
CA ARG A 123 32.04 2.49 -30.10
C ARG A 123 31.41 1.58 -31.13
N VAL A 124 31.53 0.28 -30.96
CA VAL A 124 30.85 -0.77 -31.75
C VAL A 124 30.44 -1.88 -30.79
N ILE A 125 29.47 -2.69 -31.22
CA ILE A 125 29.04 -3.91 -30.55
C ILE A 125 29.55 -5.13 -31.30
N THR A 126 29.73 -6.25 -30.63
CA THR A 126 30.10 -7.54 -31.25
C THR A 126 28.91 -8.21 -31.92
N ASP A 127 29.16 -8.98 -32.98
CA ASP A 127 28.18 -9.80 -33.68
C ASP A 127 27.91 -11.16 -32.97
N PHE A 128 27.11 -12.03 -33.58
CA PHE A 128 26.76 -13.37 -33.05
C PHE A 128 27.94 -14.31 -32.83
N ASP A 129 29.08 -14.07 -33.49
CA ASP A 129 30.35 -14.80 -33.30
C ASP A 129 31.30 -14.07 -32.37
N GLY A 130 30.87 -12.97 -31.74
CA GLY A 130 31.65 -12.14 -30.84
C GLY A 130 32.65 -11.24 -31.59
N ASN A 131 32.55 -11.08 -32.89
CA ASN A 131 33.48 -10.29 -33.68
C ASN A 131 33.10 -8.80 -33.66
N TYR A 132 34.11 -7.94 -33.70
CA TYR A 132 33.96 -6.51 -33.81
C TYR A 132 34.93 -5.88 -34.81
N ARG A 133 34.59 -4.69 -35.31
CA ARG A 133 35.38 -3.93 -36.27
C ARG A 133 35.28 -2.43 -36.03
N LEU A 134 36.45 -1.78 -35.85
CA LEU A 134 36.59 -0.34 -35.64
C LEU A 134 37.44 0.27 -36.72
N GLU A 135 36.87 1.20 -37.47
CA GLU A 135 37.59 1.95 -38.51
C GLU A 135 38.06 3.30 -37.97
N LEU A 136 39.37 3.49 -37.88
CA LEU A 136 40.00 4.60 -37.18
C LEU A 136 41.06 5.31 -38.03
N PRO A 137 41.24 6.64 -37.87
CA PRO A 137 42.43 7.31 -38.46
C PRO A 137 43.74 6.71 -37.93
N PRO A 138 44.86 6.86 -38.63
CA PRO A 138 46.17 6.44 -38.09
C PRO A 138 46.46 7.11 -36.75
N GLY A 139 46.73 6.31 -35.72
CA GLY A 139 46.93 6.80 -34.35
C GLY A 139 47.24 5.67 -33.38
N THR A 140 47.40 6.01 -32.11
CA THR A 140 47.48 5.07 -31.00
C THR A 140 46.27 5.25 -30.11
N TYR A 141 45.57 4.18 -29.83
CA TYR A 141 44.30 4.17 -29.16
C TYR A 141 44.32 3.26 -27.95
N ASN A 142 43.48 3.58 -26.98
CA ASN A 142 43.14 2.72 -25.86
C ASN A 142 41.72 2.21 -26.07
N LEU A 143 41.54 0.90 -25.95
CA LEU A 143 40.24 0.24 -26.11
C LEU A 143 39.71 -0.18 -24.75
N ARG A 144 38.41 -0.03 -24.55
CA ARG A 144 37.68 -0.60 -23.42
C ARG A 144 36.68 -1.63 -23.96
N PHE A 145 36.75 -2.82 -23.41
CA PHE A 145 35.81 -3.92 -23.67
C PHE A 145 34.90 -4.05 -22.47
N TRP A 146 33.63 -4.01 -22.71
CA TRP A 146 32.60 -4.12 -21.67
C TRP A 146 31.50 -5.05 -22.15
N TYR A 147 31.03 -5.90 -21.23
CA TYR A 147 29.86 -6.75 -21.39
C TYR A 147 29.18 -6.89 -20.04
N GLU A 148 27.87 -6.97 -20.06
CA GLU A 148 27.07 -7.08 -18.84
C GLU A 148 27.49 -8.31 -18.01
N LEU A 149 27.62 -8.14 -16.69
CA LEU A 149 28.09 -9.18 -15.74
C LEU A 149 29.54 -9.67 -15.97
N HIS A 150 30.37 -8.89 -16.68
CA HIS A 150 31.78 -9.18 -16.89
C HIS A 150 32.66 -8.00 -16.47
N GLN A 151 33.81 -8.29 -15.94
CA GLN A 151 34.81 -7.26 -15.61
C GLN A 151 35.27 -6.55 -16.88
N ALA A 152 35.03 -5.21 -16.91
CA ALA A 152 35.50 -4.41 -18.04
C ALA A 152 37.00 -4.47 -18.18
N LYS A 153 37.50 -4.67 -19.40
CA LYS A 153 38.92 -4.81 -19.67
C LYS A 153 39.42 -3.68 -20.57
N GLN A 154 40.56 -3.10 -20.24
CA GLN A 154 41.21 -2.07 -21.07
C GLN A 154 42.47 -2.56 -21.70
N VAL A 155 42.64 -2.28 -23.00
CA VAL A 155 43.89 -2.53 -23.76
C VAL A 155 44.47 -1.19 -24.21
N GLN A 156 45.63 -0.86 -23.68
CA GLN A 156 46.26 0.43 -23.95
C GLN A 156 47.31 0.34 -25.08
N GLY A 157 47.43 1.43 -25.83
CA GLY A 157 48.53 1.60 -26.78
C GLY A 157 48.40 0.86 -28.10
N VAL A 158 47.19 0.51 -28.55
CA VAL A 158 46.96 -0.12 -29.86
C VAL A 158 47.25 0.88 -30.97
N THR A 159 48.29 0.63 -31.74
CA THR A 159 48.75 1.53 -32.81
C THR A 159 48.27 1.05 -34.18
N VAL A 160 47.55 1.90 -34.89
CA VAL A 160 46.93 1.64 -36.19
C VAL A 160 47.54 2.59 -37.24
N LYS A 161 47.98 2.06 -38.42
CA LYS A 161 48.44 2.86 -39.55
C LYS A 161 47.46 2.78 -40.71
N ALA A 162 47.55 3.77 -41.61
CA ALA A 162 46.67 3.78 -42.79
C ALA A 162 46.87 2.53 -43.64
N GLY A 163 45.80 1.82 -43.96
CA GLY A 163 45.80 0.55 -44.70
C GLY A 163 46.24 -0.68 -43.89
N GLU A 164 46.41 -0.55 -42.58
CA GLU A 164 46.77 -1.65 -41.68
C GLU A 164 45.55 -2.21 -40.97
N LEU A 165 45.43 -3.51 -40.87
CA LEU A 165 44.43 -4.23 -40.07
C LEU A 165 45.14 -4.77 -38.84
N VAL A 166 44.68 -4.34 -37.64
CA VAL A 166 45.25 -4.75 -36.35
C VAL A 166 44.24 -5.62 -35.67
N ARG A 167 44.57 -6.86 -35.32
CA ARG A 167 43.73 -7.79 -34.62
C ARG A 167 43.99 -7.72 -33.11
N VAL A 168 42.95 -7.56 -32.33
CA VAL A 168 42.95 -7.55 -30.87
C VAL A 168 41.81 -8.45 -30.38
N ASP A 169 42.16 -9.70 -30.07
CA ASP A 169 41.20 -10.67 -29.49
C ASP A 169 41.37 -10.62 -27.99
N GLU A 170 40.22 -10.51 -27.30
CA GLU A 170 40.21 -10.40 -25.85
C GLU A 170 39.20 -11.37 -25.23
N ALA A 171 39.43 -11.74 -23.97
CA ALA A 171 38.49 -12.52 -23.20
C ALA A 171 38.11 -11.74 -21.92
N LEU A 172 36.84 -11.59 -21.70
CA LEU A 172 36.33 -11.00 -20.46
C LEU A 172 36.11 -12.08 -19.40
N VAL A 173 36.44 -11.73 -18.20
CA VAL A 173 36.25 -12.57 -17.03
C VAL A 173 34.80 -12.28 -16.54
N PRO A 174 33.92 -13.30 -16.43
CA PRO A 174 32.68 -13.10 -15.71
C PRO A 174 33.00 -12.56 -14.33
N GLU A 175 32.21 -11.64 -13.82
CA GLU A 175 32.32 -11.20 -12.43
C GLU A 175 32.05 -12.36 -11.51
N GLU A 176 33.11 -13.14 -11.20
CA GLU A 176 32.99 -14.23 -10.25
C GLU A 176 33.09 -13.74 -8.84
N GLY A 177 32.09 -14.16 -8.07
CA GLY A 177 32.27 -14.32 -6.65
C GLY A 177 31.69 -13.29 -5.74
N ALA A 178 30.77 -12.53 -6.15
CA ALA A 178 29.83 -12.01 -5.23
C ALA A 178 28.63 -12.96 -5.17
N ILE A 179 28.75 -14.03 -4.40
CA ILE A 179 27.57 -14.65 -3.82
C ILE A 179 27.10 -13.66 -2.80
N GLU A 180 26.32 -12.85 -3.31
CA GLU A 180 25.90 -11.64 -2.72
C GLU A 180 24.72 -11.96 -1.81
N THR A 181 24.98 -11.65 -0.60
CA THR A 181 23.99 -11.24 0.38
C THR A 181 23.16 -10.11 -0.23
N PHE A 182 22.18 -9.71 0.48
CA PHE A 182 21.22 -8.66 0.23
C PHE A 182 21.68 -7.38 -0.49
N GLU A 183 22.97 -7.13 -0.53
CA GLU A 183 23.62 -5.96 -1.16
C GLU A 183 23.80 -6.06 -2.67
N ILE A 184 23.78 -7.28 -3.21
CA ILE A 184 23.84 -7.45 -4.67
C ILE A 184 22.52 -7.09 -5.35
N GLU A 185 21.42 -7.16 -4.61
CA GLU A 185 20.17 -6.55 -5.10
C GLU A 185 20.35 -5.05 -5.42
N THR A 186 21.40 -4.41 -4.87
CA THR A 186 21.73 -3.02 -5.19
C THR A 186 22.58 -2.83 -6.44
N GLU A 187 23.32 -3.81 -6.89
CA GLU A 187 24.17 -3.71 -8.10
C GLU A 187 23.46 -4.17 -9.38
N ALA A 188 22.53 -5.13 -9.31
CA ALA A 188 21.66 -5.42 -10.44
C ALA A 188 20.72 -4.23 -10.66
N ASP A 189 20.45 -3.85 -11.90
CA ASP A 189 19.44 -2.82 -12.21
C ASP A 189 18.05 -3.31 -11.80
N THR A 190 17.75 -3.25 -10.48
CA THR A 190 16.45 -3.62 -9.91
C THR A 190 15.30 -2.78 -10.45
N SER A 191 15.57 -1.77 -11.26
CA SER A 191 14.54 -1.02 -11.97
C SER A 191 14.00 -1.77 -13.17
N SER A 192 14.78 -2.65 -13.79
CA SER A 192 14.40 -3.49 -14.95
C SER A 192 13.73 -4.82 -14.51
N ILE A 193 13.04 -5.47 -15.44
CA ILE A 193 12.39 -6.77 -15.21
C ILE A 193 13.47 -7.87 -15.10
N GLU A 194 14.42 -7.86 -16.01
CA GLU A 194 15.52 -8.80 -16.10
C GLU A 194 16.40 -8.75 -14.84
N GLY A 195 16.77 -7.54 -14.43
CA GLY A 195 17.58 -7.34 -13.22
C GLY A 195 16.87 -7.80 -11.95
N GLN A 196 15.53 -7.65 -11.89
CA GLN A 196 14.77 -8.17 -10.76
C GLN A 196 14.66 -9.69 -10.74
N LEU A 197 14.47 -10.34 -11.89
CA LEU A 197 14.42 -11.79 -11.97
C LEU A 197 15.81 -12.39 -11.68
N LEU A 198 16.88 -11.73 -12.11
CA LEU A 198 18.25 -12.12 -11.79
C LEU A 198 18.52 -11.99 -10.28
N SER A 199 18.18 -10.84 -9.67
CA SER A 199 18.26 -10.62 -8.23
C SER A 199 17.48 -11.69 -7.46
N ARG A 200 16.23 -11.97 -7.86
CA ARG A 200 15.41 -13.02 -7.27
C ARG A 200 16.03 -14.42 -7.42
N ARG A 201 16.59 -14.77 -8.58
CA ARG A 201 17.25 -16.05 -8.82
C ARG A 201 18.43 -16.28 -7.87
N ARG A 202 19.16 -15.22 -7.52
CA ARG A 202 20.33 -15.22 -6.61
C ARG A 202 19.95 -15.04 -5.14
N ALA A 203 18.75 -14.54 -4.82
CA ALA A 203 18.33 -14.20 -3.47
C ALA A 203 18.41 -15.38 -2.49
N SER A 204 18.76 -15.10 -1.25
CA SER A 204 18.80 -16.06 -0.12
C SER A 204 17.42 -16.37 0.43
N VAL A 205 16.41 -15.56 0.08
CA VAL A 205 15.04 -15.59 0.61
C VAL A 205 14.01 -15.87 -0.48
N VAL A 206 12.83 -16.28 -0.07
CA VAL A 206 11.66 -16.33 -0.95
C VAL A 206 11.06 -14.93 -0.98
N GLY A 207 11.02 -14.31 -2.15
CA GLY A 207 10.45 -12.98 -2.34
C GLY A 207 9.98 -12.76 -3.77
N ASP A 208 9.14 -11.75 -3.94
CA ASP A 208 8.63 -11.31 -5.24
C ASP A 208 8.73 -9.78 -5.30
N ALA A 209 9.11 -9.26 -6.45
CA ALA A 209 9.41 -7.85 -6.63
C ALA A 209 8.68 -7.25 -7.84
N ILE A 210 8.50 -5.94 -7.81
CA ILE A 210 8.08 -5.12 -8.95
C ILE A 210 8.99 -3.90 -9.05
N GLY A 211 9.58 -3.64 -10.23
CA GLY A 211 10.48 -2.54 -10.46
C GLY A 211 9.86 -1.33 -11.09
N ARG A 212 10.66 -0.27 -11.17
CA ARG A 212 10.26 1.01 -11.76
C ARG A 212 9.75 0.86 -13.19
N GLN A 213 10.42 0.05 -14.02
CA GLN A 213 10.00 -0.20 -15.39
C GLN A 213 8.56 -0.75 -15.42
N GLU A 214 8.27 -1.78 -14.61
CA GLU A 214 6.95 -2.38 -14.54
C GLU A 214 5.91 -1.44 -13.90
N ILE A 215 6.26 -0.74 -12.81
CA ILE A 215 5.38 0.28 -12.18
C ILE A 215 5.00 1.36 -13.20
N SER A 216 5.94 1.81 -14.03
CA SER A 216 5.69 2.82 -15.06
C SER A 216 4.71 2.38 -16.15
N ARG A 217 4.65 1.07 -16.42
CA ARG A 217 3.74 0.46 -17.42
C ARG A 217 2.32 0.30 -16.90
N THR A 218 2.10 0.39 -15.59
CA THR A 218 0.79 0.22 -14.96
C THR A 218 0.09 1.57 -14.74
N PRO A 219 -1.22 1.56 -14.43
CA PRO A 219 -1.94 2.78 -14.05
C PRO A 219 -1.69 3.19 -12.58
N ASP A 220 -0.76 2.53 -11.90
CA ASP A 220 -0.52 2.67 -10.47
C ASP A 220 0.11 4.03 -10.14
N SER A 221 -0.40 4.68 -9.10
CA SER A 221 0.00 6.04 -8.74
C SER A 221 0.74 6.13 -7.39
N ASN A 222 0.84 5.00 -6.68
CA ASN A 222 1.50 4.92 -5.38
C ASN A 222 1.95 3.47 -5.10
N ALA A 223 2.71 3.28 -4.03
CA ALA A 223 3.23 1.96 -3.63
C ALA A 223 2.11 0.96 -3.31
N ALA A 224 0.97 1.39 -2.74
CA ALA A 224 -0.16 0.50 -2.48
C ALA A 224 -0.73 -0.10 -3.78
N ALA A 225 -0.93 0.74 -4.79
CA ALA A 225 -1.41 0.28 -6.08
C ALA A 225 -0.41 -0.65 -6.78
N ALA A 226 0.89 -0.34 -6.72
CA ALA A 226 1.95 -1.18 -7.26
C ALA A 226 2.03 -2.54 -6.54
N ALA A 227 1.92 -2.56 -5.21
CA ALA A 227 1.96 -3.78 -4.41
C ALA A 227 0.88 -4.81 -4.76
N ARG A 228 -0.28 -4.39 -5.31
CA ARG A 228 -1.32 -5.30 -5.80
C ARG A 228 -0.85 -6.25 -6.89
N ARG A 229 0.27 -5.92 -7.56
CA ARG A 229 0.81 -6.73 -8.67
C ARG A 229 1.72 -7.85 -8.17
N VAL A 230 2.22 -7.71 -6.96
CA VAL A 230 3.13 -8.70 -6.37
C VAL A 230 2.34 -9.94 -5.92
N VAL A 231 2.93 -11.10 -6.12
CA VAL A 231 2.31 -12.41 -5.79
C VAL A 231 1.91 -12.47 -4.33
N GLY A 232 0.68 -12.90 -4.03
CA GLY A 232 0.19 -13.06 -2.67
C GLY A 232 -0.06 -11.77 -1.90
N ALA A 233 0.07 -10.59 -2.53
CA ALA A 233 -0.23 -9.31 -1.92
C ALA A 233 -1.67 -8.88 -2.19
N ILE A 234 -2.31 -8.33 -1.17
CA ILE A 234 -3.65 -7.76 -1.17
C ILE A 234 -3.56 -6.35 -0.60
N ILE A 235 -4.26 -5.40 -1.17
CA ILE A 235 -4.36 -4.05 -0.60
C ILE A 235 -5.78 -3.84 -0.07
N VAL A 236 -5.86 -3.46 1.19
CA VAL A 236 -7.09 -3.15 1.90
C VAL A 236 -7.17 -1.64 2.13
N ASP A 237 -8.38 -1.07 2.00
CA ASP A 237 -8.67 0.37 2.12
C ASP A 237 -7.82 1.25 1.18
N ASP A 238 -7.32 0.69 0.05
CA ASP A 238 -6.39 1.32 -0.89
C ASP A 238 -5.05 1.80 -0.24
N ARG A 239 -4.71 1.31 0.96
CA ARG A 239 -3.60 1.80 1.79
C ARG A 239 -2.72 0.70 2.39
N PHE A 240 -3.31 -0.36 2.95
CA PHE A 240 -2.61 -1.33 3.78
C PHE A 240 -2.38 -2.63 3.04
N ILE A 241 -1.19 -3.18 3.18
CA ILE A 241 -0.83 -4.43 2.53
C ILE A 241 -1.09 -5.63 3.45
N TYR A 242 -1.70 -6.65 2.88
CA TYR A 242 -1.88 -7.97 3.46
C TYR A 242 -1.13 -8.96 2.58
N VAL A 243 -0.35 -9.83 3.18
CA VAL A 243 0.47 -10.80 2.44
C VAL A 243 0.04 -12.21 2.79
N ARG A 244 -0.18 -13.06 1.78
CA ARG A 244 -0.68 -14.43 1.94
C ARG A 244 -2.00 -14.52 2.69
N GLY A 245 -2.84 -13.49 2.56
CA GLY A 245 -4.11 -13.37 3.25
C GLY A 245 -4.03 -12.97 4.73
N LEU A 246 -2.83 -12.73 5.28
CA LEU A 246 -2.65 -12.26 6.64
C LEU A 246 -2.75 -10.73 6.71
N GLY A 247 -3.43 -10.23 7.74
CA GLY A 247 -3.65 -8.80 7.97
C GLY A 247 -2.37 -7.99 8.16
N GLU A 248 -2.52 -6.66 8.17
CA GLU A 248 -1.41 -5.70 8.24
C GLU A 248 -0.49 -5.88 9.45
N ARG A 249 -0.99 -6.40 10.60
CA ARG A 249 -0.15 -6.66 11.78
C ARG A 249 0.93 -7.71 11.52
N TYR A 250 0.72 -8.57 10.53
CA TYR A 250 1.62 -9.65 10.14
C TYR A 250 2.54 -9.25 8.99
N ALA A 251 2.58 -7.97 8.61
CA ALA A 251 3.47 -7.41 7.60
C ALA A 251 4.16 -6.17 8.13
N ASN A 252 5.47 -6.04 7.91
CA ASN A 252 6.21 -4.81 8.18
C ASN A 252 6.54 -4.07 6.88
N ALA A 253 6.81 -2.77 6.98
CA ALA A 253 7.24 -1.95 5.86
C ALA A 253 8.57 -1.26 6.18
N LEU A 254 9.54 -1.42 5.29
CA LEU A 254 10.87 -0.85 5.38
C LEU A 254 11.11 0.08 4.18
N LEU A 255 11.68 1.26 4.41
CA LEU A 255 12.14 2.16 3.35
C LEU A 255 13.66 2.08 3.28
N ASP A 256 14.21 1.56 2.18
CA ASP A 256 15.64 1.31 2.02
C ASP A 256 16.24 0.57 3.24
N GLY A 257 15.51 -0.44 3.76
CA GLY A 257 15.92 -1.26 4.91
C GLY A 257 15.58 -0.68 6.30
N VAL A 258 15.01 0.52 6.40
CA VAL A 258 14.72 1.22 7.66
C VAL A 258 13.25 1.09 8.05
N PRO A 259 12.94 0.71 9.31
CA PRO A 259 11.57 0.71 9.82
C PRO A 259 10.94 2.11 9.82
N LEU A 260 9.70 2.20 9.38
CA LEU A 260 8.98 3.47 9.29
C LEU A 260 7.97 3.64 10.44
N PRO A 261 7.76 4.88 10.94
CA PRO A 261 6.63 5.23 11.81
C PRO A 261 5.32 5.30 11.03
N SER A 262 4.19 5.12 11.73
CA SER A 262 2.84 5.23 11.16
C SER A 262 2.14 6.54 11.58
N PRO A 263 1.54 7.29 10.64
CA PRO A 263 0.70 8.44 10.99
C PRO A 263 -0.71 8.02 11.44
N GLU A 264 -1.05 6.74 11.39
CA GLU A 264 -2.37 6.26 11.82
C GLU A 264 -2.39 5.97 13.32
N PRO A 265 -3.37 6.51 14.07
CA PRO A 265 -3.45 6.29 15.51
C PRO A 265 -3.77 4.84 15.87
N ASP A 266 -4.57 4.17 15.04
CA ASP A 266 -5.12 2.85 15.29
C ASP A 266 -4.26 1.71 14.76
N ARG A 267 -3.27 2.00 13.91
CA ARG A 267 -2.47 1.01 13.19
C ARG A 267 -0.99 1.37 13.21
N GLN A 268 -0.13 0.37 13.42
CA GLN A 268 1.32 0.52 13.23
C GLN A 268 1.72 0.34 11.78
N ALA A 269 0.89 -0.31 10.98
CA ALA A 269 1.14 -0.47 9.56
C ALA A 269 1.23 0.89 8.87
N VAL A 270 2.26 1.06 8.06
CA VAL A 270 2.47 2.28 7.29
C VAL A 270 1.54 2.26 6.08
N PRO A 271 0.73 3.30 5.86
CA PRO A 271 -0.09 3.40 4.68
C PRO A 271 0.79 3.53 3.42
N LEU A 272 0.78 2.52 2.54
CA LEU A 272 1.61 2.52 1.33
C LEU A 272 1.19 3.58 0.29
N ASP A 273 0.01 4.16 0.42
CA ASP A 273 -0.46 5.25 -0.42
C ASP A 273 0.24 6.59 -0.14
N LEU A 274 1.01 6.69 0.95
CA LEU A 274 1.90 7.82 1.22
C LEU A 274 3.10 7.90 0.27
N PHE A 275 3.47 6.78 -0.39
CA PHE A 275 4.63 6.73 -1.28
C PHE A 275 4.21 6.89 -2.74
N PRO A 276 4.43 8.05 -3.36
CA PRO A 276 4.16 8.25 -4.79
C PRO A 276 4.97 7.27 -5.65
N ALA A 277 4.32 6.63 -6.63
CA ALA A 277 4.96 5.65 -7.51
C ALA A 277 6.20 6.21 -8.24
N HIS A 278 6.20 7.50 -8.53
CA HIS A 278 7.30 8.18 -9.22
C HIS A 278 8.61 8.26 -8.41
N LEU A 279 8.52 8.18 -7.07
CA LEU A 279 9.70 8.22 -6.18
C LEU A 279 10.30 6.83 -5.93
N LEU A 280 9.66 5.77 -6.43
CA LEU A 280 10.05 4.38 -6.21
C LEU A 280 10.98 3.88 -7.32
N ASP A 281 11.95 3.06 -6.94
CA ASP A 281 12.74 2.22 -7.82
C ASP A 281 12.20 0.80 -7.86
N SER A 282 11.93 0.25 -6.68
CA SER A 282 11.42 -1.11 -6.54
C SER A 282 10.50 -1.26 -5.33
N LEU A 283 9.68 -2.30 -5.35
CA LEU A 283 8.92 -2.76 -4.22
C LEU A 283 9.07 -4.28 -4.14
N VAL A 284 9.69 -4.76 -3.07
CA VAL A 284 9.99 -6.18 -2.85
C VAL A 284 9.20 -6.69 -1.66
N ILE A 285 8.50 -7.81 -1.81
CA ILE A 285 7.81 -8.49 -0.72
C ILE A 285 8.56 -9.77 -0.40
N VAL A 286 9.31 -9.76 0.69
CA VAL A 286 10.05 -10.92 1.19
C VAL A 286 9.14 -11.76 2.06
N LYS A 287 9.02 -13.06 1.77
CA LYS A 287 8.04 -13.99 2.38
C LYS A 287 8.67 -15.03 3.29
N SER A 288 9.99 -15.19 3.28
CA SER A 288 10.73 -16.04 4.22
C SER A 288 11.71 -15.21 5.05
N PHE A 289 11.97 -15.61 6.28
CA PHE A 289 12.80 -14.91 7.24
C PHE A 289 14.24 -15.44 7.24
N VAL A 290 15.20 -14.53 7.29
CA VAL A 290 16.63 -14.78 7.60
C VAL A 290 17.07 -13.84 8.73
N PRO A 291 18.13 -14.18 9.51
CA PRO A 291 18.46 -13.48 10.75
C PRO A 291 18.82 -12.00 10.63
N ASP A 292 19.27 -11.53 9.48
CA ASP A 292 19.61 -10.11 9.22
C ASP A 292 18.36 -9.20 9.05
N MET A 293 17.16 -9.78 9.02
CA MET A 293 15.89 -9.06 8.91
C MET A 293 15.24 -8.81 10.28
N PRO A 294 14.45 -7.75 10.48
CA PRO A 294 13.55 -7.62 11.61
C PRO A 294 12.60 -8.82 11.70
N GLY A 295 12.33 -9.30 12.92
CA GLY A 295 11.59 -10.53 13.16
C GLY A 295 10.06 -10.35 13.22
N ASP A 296 9.57 -9.13 13.16
CA ASP A 296 8.16 -8.76 13.36
C ASP A 296 7.33 -8.89 12.08
N PHE A 297 7.31 -10.08 11.47
CA PHE A 297 6.41 -10.37 10.37
C PHE A 297 6.08 -11.87 10.27
N ALA A 298 4.92 -12.15 9.68
CA ALA A 298 4.48 -13.51 9.35
C ALA A 298 4.06 -13.63 7.89
N GLY A 299 3.35 -12.66 7.35
CA GLY A 299 2.92 -12.63 5.96
C GLY A 299 4.09 -12.35 5.02
N GLY A 300 4.76 -11.23 5.26
CA GLY A 300 5.91 -10.78 4.50
C GLY A 300 6.45 -9.44 4.97
N SER A 301 7.70 -9.16 4.63
CA SER A 301 8.35 -7.85 4.80
C SER A 301 8.29 -7.08 3.49
N VAL A 302 7.70 -5.91 3.52
CA VAL A 302 7.55 -5.02 2.37
C VAL A 302 8.72 -4.05 2.36
N ARG A 303 9.55 -4.14 1.35
CA ARG A 303 10.72 -3.28 1.18
C ARG A 303 10.44 -2.32 0.05
N ILE A 304 10.44 -1.05 0.39
CA ILE A 304 10.25 0.06 -0.54
C ILE A 304 11.63 0.59 -0.87
N GLY A 305 12.08 0.40 -2.11
CA GLY A 305 13.31 0.98 -2.62
C GLY A 305 13.04 2.36 -3.20
N THR A 306 13.79 3.37 -2.76
CA THR A 306 13.74 4.71 -3.37
C THR A 306 14.55 4.76 -4.64
N ARG A 307 14.25 5.75 -5.49
CA ARG A 307 14.95 5.97 -6.75
C ARG A 307 16.45 6.08 -6.54
N ARG A 308 17.21 5.33 -7.33
CA ARG A 308 18.67 5.38 -7.34
C ARG A 308 19.19 6.61 -8.09
N LEU A 309 20.42 6.95 -7.80
CA LEU A 309 21.12 8.02 -8.49
C LEU A 309 21.42 7.63 -9.94
N PRO A 310 21.13 8.51 -10.90
CA PRO A 310 21.46 8.25 -12.29
C PRO A 310 22.97 8.39 -12.51
N GLU A 311 23.53 7.56 -13.35
CA GLU A 311 24.95 7.64 -13.75
C GLU A 311 25.26 8.87 -14.60
N GLU A 312 24.26 9.30 -15.41
CA GLU A 312 24.36 10.45 -16.30
C GLU A 312 23.28 11.48 -15.97
N PHE A 313 23.43 12.70 -16.54
CA PHE A 313 22.43 13.74 -16.34
C PHE A 313 21.05 13.24 -16.79
N THR A 314 20.12 13.25 -15.86
CA THR A 314 18.73 12.86 -16.11
C THR A 314 17.80 14.00 -15.73
N PHE A 315 16.93 14.36 -16.66
CA PHE A 315 15.83 15.29 -16.42
C PHE A 315 14.53 14.67 -16.88
N SER A 316 13.56 14.51 -16.00
CA SER A 316 12.25 13.94 -16.34
C SER A 316 11.13 14.82 -15.78
N VAL A 317 10.16 15.17 -16.62
CA VAL A 317 8.98 15.92 -16.25
C VAL A 317 7.73 15.22 -16.78
N SER A 318 6.68 15.13 -15.93
CA SER A 318 5.39 14.58 -16.35
C SER A 318 4.23 15.45 -15.86
N ALA A 319 3.20 15.54 -16.67
CA ALA A 319 1.94 16.16 -16.28
C ALA A 319 0.75 15.34 -16.79
N GLY A 320 -0.31 15.29 -16.00
CA GLY A 320 -1.49 14.52 -16.33
C GLY A 320 -2.79 15.16 -15.85
N ILE A 321 -3.87 14.80 -16.54
CA ILE A 321 -5.24 15.13 -16.18
C ILE A 321 -6.06 13.85 -16.09
N GLY A 322 -6.94 13.76 -15.10
CA GLY A 322 -7.76 12.58 -14.84
C GLY A 322 -9.23 12.92 -14.67
N LEU A 323 -10.07 11.94 -14.95
CA LEU A 323 -11.52 12.01 -14.82
C LEU A 323 -12.00 10.87 -13.92
N ASN A 324 -12.98 11.15 -13.07
CA ASN A 324 -13.75 10.15 -12.32
C ASN A 324 -15.21 10.23 -12.78
N SER A 325 -15.80 9.11 -13.17
CA SER A 325 -17.15 9.06 -13.75
C SER A 325 -18.27 9.48 -12.79
N GLN A 326 -18.04 9.48 -11.48
CA GLN A 326 -19.01 9.93 -10.47
C GLN A 326 -18.75 11.39 -10.04
N ALA A 327 -17.49 11.81 -9.95
CA ALA A 327 -17.15 13.11 -9.42
C ALA A 327 -16.95 14.18 -10.49
N THR A 328 -16.12 13.92 -11.52
CA THR A 328 -15.68 14.99 -12.44
C THR A 328 -16.82 15.63 -13.22
N GLY A 329 -17.00 16.93 -13.04
CA GLY A 329 -18.06 17.70 -13.70
C GLY A 329 -19.44 17.54 -13.08
N SER A 330 -19.59 16.76 -12.01
CA SER A 330 -20.80 16.69 -11.18
C SER A 330 -20.61 17.44 -9.87
N ASP A 331 -21.72 17.81 -9.25
CA ASP A 331 -21.68 18.43 -7.93
C ASP A 331 -21.39 17.37 -6.89
N TYR A 332 -20.47 17.68 -5.97
CA TYR A 332 -20.06 16.82 -4.84
C TYR A 332 -20.10 17.62 -3.54
N LEU A 333 -20.26 16.92 -2.44
CA LEU A 333 -20.29 17.53 -1.12
C LEU A 333 -18.93 18.10 -0.75
N GLN A 334 -18.94 19.32 -0.27
CA GLN A 334 -17.80 20.05 0.25
C GLN A 334 -18.25 20.90 1.45
N TYR A 335 -17.36 21.59 2.12
CA TYR A 335 -17.67 22.59 3.13
C TYR A 335 -16.72 23.78 3.03
N ARG A 336 -16.98 24.82 3.75
CA ARG A 336 -16.15 26.02 3.77
C ARG A 336 -14.82 25.74 4.47
N GLY A 337 -13.78 25.56 3.66
CA GLY A 337 -12.43 25.25 4.08
C GLY A 337 -11.46 26.45 4.07
N SER A 338 -10.17 26.16 3.97
CA SER A 338 -9.08 27.13 3.87
C SER A 338 -8.72 27.43 2.41
N SER A 339 -8.21 28.64 2.17
CA SER A 339 -7.69 29.02 0.86
C SER A 339 -6.43 28.22 0.43
N THR A 340 -5.84 27.47 1.34
CA THR A 340 -4.64 26.65 1.13
C THR A 340 -4.91 25.14 1.04
N ASP A 341 -6.18 24.73 1.07
CA ASP A 341 -6.56 23.31 1.00
C ASP A 341 -6.05 22.61 -0.28
N TRP A 342 -5.92 23.36 -1.39
CA TRP A 342 -5.31 22.83 -2.62
C TRP A 342 -3.83 22.44 -2.47
N LEU A 343 -3.14 22.90 -1.42
CA LEU A 343 -1.80 22.45 -1.03
C LEU A 343 -1.86 21.36 0.04
N GLY A 344 -3.06 20.92 0.46
CA GLY A 344 -3.20 19.96 1.54
C GLY A 344 -2.78 20.50 2.90
N VAL A 345 -2.86 21.81 3.11
CA VAL A 345 -2.46 22.51 4.33
C VAL A 345 -3.58 23.40 4.81
N ASP A 346 -3.99 23.25 6.07
CA ASP A 346 -4.90 24.22 6.69
C ASP A 346 -4.21 25.57 6.92
N GLY A 347 -4.78 26.65 6.39
CA GLY A 347 -4.27 28.02 6.53
C GLY A 347 -4.65 28.69 7.82
N GLY A 348 -5.07 27.94 8.84
CA GLY A 348 -5.50 28.43 10.15
C GLY A 348 -7.02 28.56 10.32
N THR A 349 -7.79 28.22 9.30
CA THR A 349 -9.27 28.31 9.36
C THR A 349 -9.88 27.27 10.32
N ARG A 350 -9.19 26.12 10.46
CA ARG A 350 -9.59 25.00 11.32
C ARG A 350 -8.78 24.88 12.60
N GLN A 351 -7.84 25.78 12.86
CA GLN A 351 -7.04 25.72 14.09
C GLN A 351 -7.87 26.09 15.31
N LEU A 352 -7.56 25.47 16.46
CA LEU A 352 -8.16 25.86 17.73
C LEU A 352 -7.80 27.34 18.02
N PRO A 353 -8.81 28.20 18.23
CA PRO A 353 -8.56 29.63 18.48
C PRO A 353 -7.68 29.84 19.72
N GLY A 354 -6.70 30.73 19.61
CA GLY A 354 -5.80 31.05 20.73
C GLY A 354 -6.45 31.72 21.94
N SER A 355 -7.73 32.08 21.85
CA SER A 355 -8.56 32.53 22.97
C SER A 355 -9.05 31.38 23.85
N ILE A 356 -9.07 30.15 23.34
CA ILE A 356 -9.48 28.97 24.12
C ILE A 356 -8.37 28.64 25.11
N PRO A 357 -8.67 28.61 26.42
CA PRO A 357 -7.66 28.40 27.43
C PRO A 357 -7.14 26.96 27.48
N ASP A 358 -6.00 26.76 28.14
CA ASP A 358 -5.38 25.44 28.37
C ASP A 358 -5.99 24.70 29.57
N TYR A 359 -7.17 25.11 30.03
CA TYR A 359 -7.93 24.42 31.06
C TYR A 359 -9.35 24.13 30.58
N ARG A 360 -10.01 23.14 31.20
CA ARG A 360 -11.35 22.66 30.83
C ARG A 360 -12.40 23.76 30.86
N ILE A 361 -13.10 23.98 29.78
CA ILE A 361 -14.19 24.96 29.66
C ILE A 361 -15.58 24.29 29.79
N GLY A 362 -16.55 25.04 30.28
CA GLY A 362 -17.96 24.62 30.40
C GLY A 362 -18.67 25.21 31.58
N ARG A 363 -20.00 25.15 31.57
CA ARG A 363 -20.81 25.60 32.68
C ARG A 363 -20.52 24.83 33.97
N GLY A 364 -20.28 25.57 35.05
CA GLY A 364 -19.89 25.01 36.35
C GLY A 364 -18.43 24.74 36.55
N ASN A 365 -17.59 24.87 35.53
CA ASN A 365 -16.13 24.80 35.63
C ASN A 365 -15.57 26.09 36.23
N ARG A 366 -14.34 26.01 36.73
CA ARG A 366 -13.63 27.15 37.37
C ARG A 366 -12.48 27.60 36.51
N ASN A 367 -12.25 28.91 36.59
CA ASN A 367 -11.02 29.54 36.12
C ASN A 367 -9.84 29.18 37.07
N PRO A 368 -8.58 29.35 36.68
CA PRO A 368 -7.40 29.10 37.54
C PRO A 368 -7.38 29.92 38.83
N ASP A 369 -8.06 31.07 38.86
CA ASP A 369 -8.22 31.91 40.05
C ASP A 369 -9.29 31.40 41.04
N GLY A 370 -9.98 30.30 40.74
CA GLY A 370 -11.02 29.67 41.51
C GLY A 370 -12.43 30.22 41.27
N SER A 371 -12.59 31.31 40.47
CA SER A 371 -13.88 31.85 40.09
C SER A 371 -14.61 30.88 39.12
N PHE A 372 -15.96 30.87 39.14
CA PHE A 372 -16.73 30.15 38.13
C PHE A 372 -16.62 30.83 36.76
N GLN A 373 -16.56 30.04 35.72
CA GLN A 373 -16.63 30.54 34.36
C GLN A 373 -17.98 31.18 34.07
N THR A 374 -17.94 32.36 33.48
CA THR A 374 -19.18 33.17 33.26
C THR A 374 -19.77 32.85 31.89
N SER A 375 -21.09 33.11 31.75
CA SER A 375 -21.77 32.98 30.44
C SER A 375 -21.15 33.90 29.36
N GLU A 376 -20.55 35.04 29.77
CA GLU A 376 -19.88 35.92 28.85
C GLU A 376 -18.56 35.28 28.30
N GLN A 377 -17.78 34.64 29.19
CA GLN A 377 -16.59 33.89 28.75
C GLN A 377 -16.95 32.73 27.81
N LEU A 378 -17.98 31.93 28.20
CA LEU A 378 -18.45 30.83 27.40
C LEU A 378 -19.00 31.27 26.02
N ARG A 379 -19.70 32.42 25.98
CA ARG A 379 -20.17 33.02 24.73
C ARG A 379 -18.99 33.45 23.85
N GLN A 380 -17.97 34.10 24.40
CA GLN A 380 -16.78 34.52 23.67
C GLN A 380 -16.08 33.28 23.10
N TRP A 381 -15.78 32.27 23.89
CA TRP A 381 -15.11 31.06 23.46
C TRP A 381 -15.93 30.29 22.43
N GLY A 382 -17.23 30.13 22.65
CA GLY A 382 -18.11 29.46 21.68
C GLY A 382 -18.25 30.23 20.37
N SER A 383 -18.20 31.57 20.40
CA SER A 383 -18.24 32.38 19.17
C SER A 383 -16.91 32.41 18.43
N ASP A 384 -15.79 32.19 19.15
CA ASP A 384 -14.46 32.15 18.55
C ASP A 384 -14.19 30.81 17.81
N ILE A 385 -14.85 29.71 18.24
CA ILE A 385 -14.82 28.43 17.53
C ILE A 385 -15.64 28.55 16.25
N ASN A 386 -15.12 28.02 15.14
CA ASN A 386 -15.77 28.08 13.84
C ASN A 386 -17.13 27.33 13.88
N ALA A 387 -18.22 28.07 13.76
CA ALA A 387 -19.57 27.55 13.92
C ALA A 387 -20.21 27.02 12.62
N PHE A 388 -19.49 27.01 11.48
CA PHE A 388 -20.04 26.45 10.24
C PHE A 388 -20.12 24.94 10.32
N MET A 389 -21.34 24.41 10.29
CA MET A 389 -21.67 22.99 10.38
C MET A 389 -22.30 22.44 9.09
N SER A 390 -22.42 23.26 8.06
CA SER A 390 -23.13 22.90 6.82
C SER A 390 -22.18 22.40 5.74
N THR A 391 -22.71 21.49 4.92
CA THR A 391 -22.13 21.12 3.64
C THR A 391 -22.51 22.12 2.55
N GLN A 392 -21.78 22.11 1.46
CA GLN A 392 -22.03 22.86 0.25
C GLN A 392 -21.77 21.94 -0.96
N GLU A 393 -22.55 22.13 -2.01
CA GLU A 393 -22.28 21.45 -3.27
C GLU A 393 -21.38 22.31 -4.16
N GLN A 394 -20.38 21.68 -4.74
CA GLN A 394 -19.49 22.30 -5.71
C GLN A 394 -19.17 21.33 -6.85
N THR A 395 -19.13 21.85 -8.07
CA THR A 395 -18.74 21.04 -9.23
C THR A 395 -17.28 20.60 -9.12
N ALA A 396 -17.03 19.28 -9.12
CA ALA A 396 -15.70 18.73 -9.00
C ALA A 396 -14.86 18.98 -10.28
N PRO A 397 -13.68 19.60 -10.15
CA PRO A 397 -12.79 19.77 -11.29
C PRO A 397 -12.11 18.44 -11.68
N PRO A 398 -11.48 18.34 -12.85
CA PRO A 398 -10.67 17.20 -13.23
C PRO A 398 -9.50 16.96 -12.25
N ASN A 399 -9.20 15.71 -11.98
CA ASN A 399 -7.99 15.32 -11.26
C ASN A 399 -6.75 15.74 -12.04
N HIS A 400 -5.66 16.07 -11.36
CA HIS A 400 -4.43 16.47 -12.04
C HIS A 400 -3.20 16.06 -11.23
N ASN A 401 -2.10 15.84 -11.95
CA ASN A 401 -0.81 15.51 -11.34
C ASN A 401 0.34 16.15 -12.12
N PHE A 402 1.44 16.35 -11.40
CA PHE A 402 2.70 16.84 -11.95
C PHE A 402 3.84 16.12 -11.24
N SER A 403 4.90 15.73 -11.98
CA SER A 403 6.12 15.20 -11.39
C SER A 403 7.36 15.72 -12.09
N LEU A 404 8.45 15.80 -11.33
CA LEU A 404 9.76 16.27 -11.78
C LEU A 404 10.84 15.40 -11.16
N THR A 405 11.84 15.00 -11.94
CA THR A 405 13.08 14.40 -11.45
C THR A 405 14.26 15.07 -12.15
N ILE A 406 15.29 15.35 -11.39
CA ILE A 406 16.57 15.85 -11.89
C ILE A 406 17.68 15.16 -11.13
N GLY A 407 18.70 14.71 -11.83
CA GLY A 407 19.88 14.09 -11.21
C GLY A 407 21.06 14.10 -12.12
N ASN A 408 22.23 13.95 -11.52
CA ASN A 408 23.51 13.84 -12.24
C ASN A 408 24.56 13.22 -11.33
N THR A 409 25.52 12.57 -11.93
CA THR A 409 26.75 12.14 -11.24
C THR A 409 27.93 12.96 -11.74
N PHE A 410 28.74 13.43 -10.84
CA PHE A 410 29.93 14.25 -11.09
C PHE A 410 31.16 13.45 -10.72
N ASP A 411 32.02 13.20 -11.68
CA ASP A 411 33.32 12.55 -11.49
C ASP A 411 34.36 13.63 -11.15
N PHE A 412 35.04 13.49 -10.01
CA PHE A 412 36.06 14.43 -9.55
C PHE A 412 37.47 13.91 -9.81
N ASP A 413 37.64 12.58 -9.72
CA ASP A 413 38.91 11.85 -9.99
C ASP A 413 38.53 10.44 -10.44
N ASP A 414 39.52 9.63 -10.86
CA ASP A 414 39.28 8.27 -11.39
C ASP A 414 38.43 7.39 -10.44
N ASP A 415 38.48 7.64 -9.13
CA ASP A 415 37.76 6.86 -8.11
C ASP A 415 36.73 7.64 -7.31
N GLN A 416 36.68 8.98 -7.44
CA GLN A 416 35.76 9.83 -6.62
C GLN A 416 34.59 10.32 -7.43
N LYS A 417 33.38 9.97 -6.98
CA LYS A 417 32.14 10.39 -7.63
C LYS A 417 31.13 10.97 -6.63
N LEU A 418 30.40 11.98 -7.07
CA LEU A 418 29.27 12.53 -6.32
C LEU A 418 28.02 12.47 -7.19
N GLY A 419 27.10 11.62 -6.80
CA GLY A 419 25.77 11.57 -7.36
C GLY A 419 24.82 12.45 -6.58
N VAL A 420 23.96 13.19 -7.29
CA VAL A 420 22.92 14.05 -6.70
C VAL A 420 21.62 13.83 -7.46
N MET A 421 20.51 13.59 -6.74
CA MET A 421 19.20 13.48 -7.34
C MET A 421 18.14 14.16 -6.49
N GLY A 422 17.21 14.84 -7.15
CA GLY A 422 15.98 15.35 -6.58
C GLY A 422 14.77 14.90 -7.38
N ALA A 423 13.72 14.44 -6.70
CA ALA A 423 12.45 14.10 -7.32
C ALA A 423 11.30 14.72 -6.54
N PHE A 424 10.22 15.10 -7.25
CA PHE A 424 9.03 15.69 -6.68
C PHE A 424 7.79 15.24 -7.43
N GLU A 425 6.69 14.97 -6.71
CA GLU A 425 5.36 14.72 -7.27
C GLU A 425 4.31 15.51 -6.51
N TYR A 426 3.33 16.05 -7.25
CA TYR A 426 2.09 16.64 -6.73
C TYR A 426 0.91 16.01 -7.44
N ARG A 427 -0.16 15.67 -6.68
CA ARG A 427 -1.42 15.13 -7.21
C ARG A 427 -2.61 15.65 -6.43
N ARG A 428 -3.69 16.00 -7.12
CA ARG A 428 -5.00 16.31 -6.53
C ARG A 428 -6.08 15.49 -7.21
N ALA A 429 -6.95 14.88 -6.41
CA ALA A 429 -8.02 14.01 -6.90
C ALA A 429 -9.32 14.25 -6.12
N PHE A 430 -10.44 14.17 -6.83
CA PHE A 430 -11.79 14.38 -6.29
C PHE A 430 -12.58 13.09 -6.38
N PHE A 431 -13.22 12.73 -5.27
CA PHE A 431 -14.07 11.55 -5.15
C PHE A 431 -15.46 11.96 -4.71
N LYS A 432 -16.44 11.25 -5.23
CA LYS A 432 -17.83 11.34 -4.84
C LYS A 432 -18.38 9.95 -4.65
N ILE A 433 -19.10 9.74 -3.57
CA ILE A 433 -19.88 8.52 -3.30
C ILE A 433 -21.28 8.99 -2.99
N ASP A 434 -22.26 8.50 -3.75
CA ASP A 434 -23.66 8.72 -3.54
C ASP A 434 -24.32 7.42 -3.09
N ASP A 435 -25.29 7.50 -2.20
CA ASP A 435 -26.12 6.38 -1.73
C ASP A 435 -25.30 5.19 -1.18
N GLU A 436 -24.20 5.46 -0.43
CA GLU A 436 -23.53 4.41 0.31
C GLU A 436 -24.49 3.84 1.35
N LEU A 437 -24.83 2.58 1.22
CA LEU A 437 -25.66 1.90 2.21
C LEU A 437 -24.83 1.43 3.39
N PHE A 438 -25.27 1.74 4.61
CA PHE A 438 -24.71 1.20 5.85
C PHE A 438 -25.83 0.69 6.76
N ARG A 439 -25.71 -0.54 7.24
CA ARG A 439 -26.70 -1.20 8.11
C ARG A 439 -26.03 -1.83 9.32
N THR A 440 -26.67 -1.78 10.47
CA THR A 440 -26.34 -2.65 11.60
C THR A 440 -27.49 -3.63 11.85
N ALA A 441 -27.18 -4.78 12.43
CA ALA A 441 -28.16 -5.82 12.61
C ALA A 441 -27.86 -6.69 13.84
N ALA A 442 -28.88 -7.35 14.36
CA ALA A 442 -28.76 -8.40 15.36
C ALA A 442 -29.37 -9.70 14.83
N SER A 443 -29.00 -10.84 15.42
CA SER A 443 -29.59 -12.14 15.15
C SER A 443 -29.78 -12.90 16.47
N SER A 444 -30.66 -13.87 16.53
CA SER A 444 -30.83 -14.69 17.73
C SER A 444 -29.94 -15.93 17.68
N GLU A 445 -29.53 -16.44 18.85
CA GLU A 445 -28.81 -17.74 18.94
C GLU A 445 -29.62 -18.91 18.35
N ALA A 446 -30.97 -18.84 18.46
CA ALA A 446 -31.88 -19.87 17.97
C ALA A 446 -32.01 -19.86 16.45
N ALA A 447 -31.79 -18.72 15.80
CA ALA A 447 -31.87 -18.52 14.35
C ALA A 447 -30.72 -17.58 13.90
N PRO A 448 -29.48 -18.08 13.84
CA PRO A 448 -28.32 -17.23 13.54
C PRO A 448 -28.36 -16.63 12.12
N ASP A 449 -29.08 -17.23 11.20
CA ASP A 449 -29.26 -16.73 9.82
C ASP A 449 -30.44 -15.72 9.69
N ASP A 450 -31.27 -15.60 10.72
CA ASP A 450 -32.37 -14.64 10.75
C ASP A 450 -31.87 -13.28 11.28
N ILE A 451 -31.57 -12.40 10.33
CA ILE A 451 -30.92 -11.11 10.58
C ILE A 451 -31.99 -10.04 10.70
N THR A 452 -32.10 -9.47 11.89
CA THR A 452 -32.99 -8.32 12.15
C THR A 452 -32.23 -7.02 12.01
N GLU A 453 -32.61 -6.20 11.05
CA GLU A 453 -32.02 -4.87 10.83
C GLU A 453 -32.34 -3.95 12.05
N GLN A 454 -31.29 -3.33 12.60
CA GLN A 454 -31.39 -2.33 13.67
C GLN A 454 -31.29 -0.90 13.13
N ASN A 455 -30.26 -0.63 12.33
CA ASN A 455 -30.06 0.68 11.74
C ASN A 455 -29.90 0.55 10.23
N ARG A 456 -30.39 1.56 9.50
CA ARG A 456 -30.23 1.66 8.04
C ARG A 456 -29.99 3.10 7.64
N PHE A 457 -28.82 3.35 7.07
CA PHE A 457 -28.40 4.68 6.65
C PHE A 457 -28.00 4.70 5.18
N SER A 458 -28.32 5.82 4.50
CA SER A 458 -27.71 6.24 3.25
C SER A 458 -26.68 7.31 3.56
N ILE A 459 -25.49 7.22 2.93
CA ILE A 459 -24.38 8.13 3.17
C ILE A 459 -23.93 8.72 1.84
N ASP A 460 -23.93 10.05 1.77
CA ASP A 460 -23.34 10.80 0.67
C ASP A 460 -22.01 11.41 1.13
N ARG A 461 -20.98 11.30 0.31
CA ARG A 461 -19.64 11.74 0.66
C ARG A 461 -18.91 12.38 -0.50
N GLY A 462 -18.32 13.54 -0.25
CA GLY A 462 -17.38 14.21 -1.15
C GLY A 462 -16.00 14.30 -0.50
N THR A 463 -14.96 13.98 -1.24
CA THR A 463 -13.57 14.01 -0.73
C THR A 463 -12.63 14.67 -1.74
N ASP A 464 -11.87 15.67 -1.29
CA ASP A 464 -10.76 16.29 -2.01
C ASP A 464 -9.44 15.77 -1.42
N ILE A 465 -8.66 15.06 -2.23
CA ILE A 465 -7.40 14.43 -1.81
C ILE A 465 -6.24 15.16 -2.46
N VAL A 466 -5.36 15.71 -1.65
CA VAL A 466 -4.08 16.27 -2.08
C VAL A 466 -2.94 15.37 -1.59
N ARG A 467 -2.04 15.02 -2.49
CA ARG A 467 -0.83 14.26 -2.17
C ARG A 467 0.37 14.87 -2.87
N TYR A 468 1.46 15.01 -2.16
CA TYR A 468 2.75 15.34 -2.75
C TYR A 468 3.90 14.71 -1.97
N GLY A 469 5.03 14.56 -2.64
CA GLY A 469 6.23 14.03 -2.03
C GLY A 469 7.48 14.54 -2.75
N GLY A 470 8.57 14.57 -2.00
CA GLY A 470 9.88 14.93 -2.49
C GLY A 470 10.94 13.96 -1.96
N LEU A 471 11.89 13.60 -2.83
CA LEU A 471 13.03 12.76 -2.54
C LEU A 471 14.31 13.53 -2.87
N LEU A 472 15.28 13.46 -1.97
CA LEU A 472 16.63 13.94 -2.17
C LEU A 472 17.61 12.80 -1.90
N GLY A 473 18.42 12.45 -2.88
CA GLY A 473 19.50 11.45 -2.78
C GLY A 473 20.85 12.09 -3.05
N LEU A 474 21.82 11.75 -2.19
CA LEU A 474 23.22 12.08 -2.38
C LEU A 474 24.03 10.80 -2.16
N THR A 475 24.89 10.45 -3.10
CA THR A 475 25.87 9.37 -2.94
C THR A 475 27.27 9.92 -3.19
N TYR A 476 28.14 9.71 -2.23
CA TYR A 476 29.53 10.08 -2.35
C TYR A 476 30.41 8.82 -2.31
N GLN A 477 30.92 8.43 -3.44
CA GLN A 477 31.94 7.41 -3.59
C GLN A 477 33.29 8.05 -3.30
N ILE A 478 33.91 7.65 -2.18
CA ILE A 478 35.23 8.16 -1.74
C ILE A 478 36.34 7.51 -2.54
N ASP A 479 36.18 6.22 -2.77
CA ASP A 479 37.03 5.34 -3.59
C ASP A 479 36.19 4.10 -3.98
N GLN A 480 36.79 3.10 -4.62
CA GLN A 480 36.12 1.88 -5.08
C GLN A 480 35.60 0.99 -3.91
N GLN A 481 36.13 1.20 -2.70
CA GLN A 481 35.81 0.40 -1.52
C GLN A 481 34.87 1.13 -0.52
N HIS A 482 34.72 2.46 -0.64
CA HIS A 482 34.05 3.25 0.38
C HIS A 482 33.01 4.19 -0.22
N THR A 483 31.73 3.96 0.09
CA THR A 483 30.62 4.77 -0.38
C THR A 483 29.73 5.24 0.77
N LEU A 484 29.26 6.48 0.69
CA LEU A 484 28.31 7.07 1.63
C LEU A 484 27.05 7.49 0.88
N HIS A 485 25.89 7.15 1.46
CA HIS A 485 24.58 7.52 0.93
C HIS A 485 23.83 8.37 1.93
N LEU A 486 23.25 9.47 1.49
CA LEU A 486 22.29 10.27 2.26
C LEU A 486 20.98 10.33 1.49
N THR A 487 19.92 9.82 2.09
CA THR A 487 18.56 9.85 1.53
C THR A 487 17.63 10.65 2.43
N GLY A 488 16.88 11.57 1.84
CA GLY A 488 15.83 12.33 2.49
C GLY A 488 14.52 12.20 1.74
N LEU A 489 13.46 11.77 2.42
CA LEU A 489 12.10 11.66 1.90
C LEU A 489 11.15 12.53 2.71
N TYR A 490 10.30 13.27 2.02
CA TYR A 490 9.12 13.91 2.59
C TYR A 490 7.89 13.54 1.77
N THR A 491 6.82 13.10 2.43
CA THR A 491 5.53 12.90 1.78
C THR A 491 4.42 13.48 2.63
N ARG A 492 3.41 14.04 1.98
CA ARG A 492 2.17 14.52 2.60
C ARG A 492 0.96 14.03 1.83
N ARG A 493 -0.05 13.58 2.57
CA ARG A 493 -1.40 13.34 2.08
C ARG A 493 -2.40 14.05 2.96
N SER A 494 -3.33 14.80 2.37
CA SER A 494 -4.50 15.34 3.05
C SER A 494 -5.77 14.82 2.40
N ASP A 495 -6.75 14.55 3.25
CA ASP A 495 -8.12 14.19 2.87
C ASP A 495 -9.04 15.26 3.47
N ASP A 496 -9.76 16.00 2.62
CA ASP A 496 -10.76 17.00 3.01
C ASP A 496 -12.15 16.44 2.63
N GLU A 497 -12.93 16.00 3.63
CA GLU A 497 -14.15 15.22 3.47
C GLU A 497 -15.36 15.94 4.06
N ALA A 498 -16.43 16.02 3.26
CA ALA A 498 -17.78 16.34 3.71
C ALA A 498 -18.67 15.12 3.54
N ARG A 499 -19.45 14.79 4.56
CA ARG A 499 -20.34 13.63 4.60
C ARG A 499 -21.69 13.98 5.16
N GLU A 500 -22.74 13.46 4.55
CA GLU A 500 -24.10 13.45 5.07
C GLU A 500 -24.58 12.00 5.21
N LEU A 501 -25.16 11.67 6.36
CA LEU A 501 -25.75 10.39 6.66
C LEU A 501 -27.24 10.62 7.02
N GLU A 502 -28.11 9.89 6.35
CA GLU A 502 -29.55 9.96 6.59
C GLU A 502 -30.14 8.55 6.73
N GLY A 503 -31.04 8.36 7.67
CA GLY A 503 -31.71 7.09 7.83
C GLY A 503 -32.32 6.86 9.20
N TYR A 504 -32.78 5.64 9.46
CA TYR A 504 -33.46 5.24 10.69
C TYR A 504 -32.48 4.62 11.70
N ALA A 505 -32.51 5.11 12.93
CA ALA A 505 -31.80 4.58 14.09
C ALA A 505 -32.78 3.95 15.08
N GLU A 506 -32.71 2.63 15.28
CA GLU A 506 -33.64 1.89 16.15
C GLU A 506 -33.55 2.33 17.61
N GLU A 507 -32.33 2.54 18.12
CA GLU A 507 -32.09 3.01 19.49
C GLU A 507 -32.76 4.35 19.81
N ARG A 508 -33.09 5.14 18.78
CA ARG A 508 -33.76 6.43 18.87
C ARG A 508 -35.23 6.35 18.46
N GLY A 509 -35.64 5.26 17.82
CA GLY A 509 -36.98 5.07 17.30
C GLY A 509 -37.38 6.09 16.23
N ALA A 510 -36.42 6.74 15.55
CA ALA A 510 -36.72 7.83 14.63
C ALA A 510 -35.65 7.95 13.53
N PRO A 511 -35.98 8.56 12.38
CA PRO A 511 -34.99 8.99 11.40
C PRO A 511 -34.04 10.03 11.99
N ILE A 512 -32.77 9.95 11.55
CA ILE A 512 -31.71 10.91 11.90
C ILE A 512 -31.09 11.48 10.64
N HIS A 513 -30.51 12.66 10.79
CA HIS A 513 -29.60 13.25 9.82
C HIS A 513 -28.29 13.65 10.52
N GLU A 514 -27.13 13.17 10.02
CA GLU A 514 -25.79 13.56 10.50
C GLU A 514 -25.06 14.28 9.40
N THR A 515 -24.47 15.43 9.72
CA THR A 515 -23.45 16.10 8.89
C THR A 515 -22.10 15.94 9.57
N ARG A 516 -21.07 15.53 8.82
CA ARG A 516 -19.70 15.46 9.28
C ARG A 516 -18.74 16.14 8.30
N LEU A 517 -17.86 17.00 8.84
CA LEU A 517 -16.89 17.77 8.11
C LEU A 517 -15.51 17.46 8.69
N GLN A 518 -14.57 17.01 7.89
CA GLN A 518 -13.29 16.53 8.39
C GLN A 518 -12.15 16.89 7.43
N PHE A 519 -11.05 17.40 7.99
CA PHE A 519 -9.76 17.54 7.31
C PHE A 519 -8.72 16.72 8.07
N VAL A 520 -8.00 15.84 7.37
CA VAL A 520 -6.91 15.05 7.95
C VAL A 520 -5.70 15.15 7.07
N ALA A 521 -4.59 15.64 7.62
CA ALA A 521 -3.30 15.64 6.95
C ALA A 521 -2.35 14.64 7.60
N ARG A 522 -1.57 13.93 6.79
CA ARG A 522 -0.60 12.92 7.21
C ARG A 522 0.73 13.22 6.53
N ASP A 523 1.77 13.39 7.32
CA ASP A 523 3.13 13.62 6.87
C ASP A 523 4.03 12.45 7.23
N LEU A 524 4.97 12.14 6.37
CA LEU A 524 6.09 11.27 6.66
C LEU A 524 7.39 11.96 6.23
N ILE A 525 8.30 12.13 7.16
CA ILE A 525 9.65 12.67 6.95
C ILE A 525 10.61 11.54 7.31
N SER A 526 11.52 11.17 6.42
CA SER A 526 12.56 10.18 6.69
C SER A 526 13.91 10.69 6.21
N GLY A 527 14.92 10.59 7.07
CA GLY A 527 16.30 10.89 6.76
C GLY A 527 17.19 9.70 7.13
N GLN A 528 18.06 9.29 6.20
CA GLN A 528 18.91 8.11 6.35
C GLN A 528 20.32 8.45 5.91
N LEU A 529 21.31 8.00 6.70
CA LEU A 529 22.72 8.00 6.34
C LEU A 529 23.21 6.56 6.38
N ARG A 530 23.76 6.09 5.27
CA ARG A 530 24.28 4.73 5.11
C ARG A 530 25.72 4.80 4.64
N GLY A 531 26.58 3.89 5.09
CA GLY A 531 27.96 3.72 4.61
C GLY A 531 28.21 2.27 4.28
N GLU A 532 28.88 2.05 3.15
CA GLU A 532 29.31 0.76 2.62
C GLU A 532 30.83 0.76 2.49
N HIS A 533 31.46 -0.23 3.09
CA HIS A 533 32.92 -0.31 3.17
C HIS A 533 33.40 -1.74 2.93
N THR A 534 34.28 -1.91 1.97
CA THR A 534 34.98 -3.17 1.71
C THR A 534 36.43 -3.05 2.17
N PHE A 535 36.96 -4.05 2.86
CA PHE A 535 38.30 -4.07 3.43
C PHE A 535 39.12 -5.17 2.82
N GLU A 536 39.87 -4.89 1.75
CA GLU A 536 40.76 -5.85 1.05
C GLU A 536 41.78 -6.50 2.01
N GLY A 537 42.29 -5.74 2.99
CA GLY A 537 43.25 -6.24 3.99
C GLY A 537 42.66 -7.24 5.00
N LEU A 538 41.36 -7.50 4.96
CA LEU A 538 40.60 -8.44 5.81
C LEU A 538 39.86 -9.49 4.96
N ASP A 539 40.45 -9.94 3.88
CA ASP A 539 39.90 -10.90 2.93
C ASP A 539 38.54 -10.40 2.35
N ASP A 540 38.49 -9.14 1.91
CA ASP A 540 37.33 -8.46 1.35
C ASP A 540 36.08 -8.42 2.29
N ALA A 541 36.35 -8.33 3.61
CA ALA A 541 35.31 -8.14 4.59
C ALA A 541 34.49 -6.87 4.30
N LYS A 542 33.17 -6.95 4.44
CA LYS A 542 32.28 -5.82 4.17
C LYS A 542 31.64 -5.33 5.46
N LEU A 543 31.54 -4.02 5.60
CA LEU A 543 30.81 -3.33 6.67
C LEU A 543 29.76 -2.42 6.05
N ASP A 544 28.51 -2.70 6.33
CA ASP A 544 27.40 -1.78 6.09
C ASP A 544 26.92 -1.22 7.41
N TRP A 545 26.72 0.06 7.48
CA TRP A 545 26.10 0.69 8.62
C TRP A 545 25.06 1.71 8.17
N GLN A 546 24.05 1.91 9.02
CA GLN A 546 23.00 2.88 8.78
C GLN A 546 22.61 3.62 10.06
N ALA A 547 22.28 4.90 9.92
CA ALA A 547 21.64 5.71 10.95
C ALA A 547 20.41 6.39 10.35
N PHE A 548 19.31 6.42 11.09
CA PHE A 548 18.06 6.95 10.57
C PHE A 548 17.25 7.71 11.60
N LEU A 549 16.48 8.66 11.10
CA LEU A 549 15.45 9.38 11.82
C LEU A 549 14.22 9.51 10.91
N SER A 550 13.10 9.00 11.36
CA SER A 550 11.83 9.13 10.65
C SER A 550 10.76 9.70 11.57
N VAL A 551 9.91 10.56 11.04
CA VAL A 551 8.82 11.22 11.79
C VAL A 551 7.53 11.11 10.97
N ALA A 552 6.52 10.48 11.53
CA ALA A 552 5.16 10.50 11.00
C ALA A 552 4.31 11.48 11.83
N ARG A 553 3.53 12.30 11.15
CA ARG A 553 2.59 13.24 11.78
C ARG A 553 1.19 13.03 11.23
N ARG A 554 0.19 13.21 12.07
CA ARG A 554 -1.21 13.37 11.70
C ARG A 554 -1.75 14.63 12.32
N GLU A 555 -2.37 15.47 11.51
CA GLU A 555 -3.07 16.67 11.92
C GLU A 555 -4.56 16.50 11.58
N GLN A 556 -5.41 16.69 12.55
CA GLN A 556 -6.85 16.61 12.39
C GLN A 556 -7.48 17.83 13.07
N PRO A 557 -7.36 19.01 12.44
CA PRO A 557 -7.90 20.24 12.98
C PRO A 557 -9.42 20.30 12.75
N ASP A 558 -10.17 20.54 13.82
CA ASP A 558 -11.60 20.86 13.83
C ASP A 558 -12.48 19.90 12.99
N THR A 559 -12.43 18.59 13.29
CA THR A 559 -13.47 17.69 12.79
C THR A 559 -14.79 18.06 13.46
N ARG A 560 -15.82 18.30 12.65
CA ARG A 560 -17.15 18.74 13.09
C ARG A 560 -18.17 17.67 12.80
N ALA A 561 -19.10 17.48 13.73
CA ALA A 561 -20.24 16.60 13.51
C ALA A 561 -21.48 17.18 14.19
N VAL A 562 -22.60 17.03 13.54
CA VAL A 562 -23.89 17.42 14.10
C VAL A 562 -24.97 16.40 13.72
N VAL A 563 -25.80 16.02 14.69
CA VAL A 563 -26.86 15.04 14.53
C VAL A 563 -28.21 15.73 14.80
N TYR A 564 -29.15 15.47 13.93
CA TYR A 564 -30.55 15.88 14.06
C TYR A 564 -31.45 14.63 14.09
N GLN A 565 -32.41 14.61 14.99
CA GLN A 565 -33.42 13.57 15.05
C GLN A 565 -34.73 14.13 14.53
N PHE A 566 -35.46 13.36 13.74
CA PHE A 566 -36.76 13.75 13.21
C PHE A 566 -37.87 13.57 14.28
N ASP A 567 -38.61 14.65 14.52
CA ASP A 567 -39.84 14.66 15.34
C ASP A 567 -41.04 14.99 14.45
N SER A 568 -42.06 14.17 14.47
CA SER A 568 -43.25 14.32 13.61
C SER A 568 -44.04 15.63 13.83
N ASN A 569 -43.82 16.34 14.96
CA ASN A 569 -44.53 17.59 15.28
C ASN A 569 -43.66 18.82 14.94
N PHE A 570 -42.35 18.68 14.97
CA PHE A 570 -41.43 19.81 14.94
C PHE A 570 -40.42 19.76 13.76
N GLY A 571 -40.30 18.60 13.07
CA GLY A 571 -39.26 18.39 12.04
C GLY A 571 -37.95 17.88 12.62
N TYR A 572 -36.84 18.15 11.95
CA TYR A 572 -35.51 17.77 12.42
C TYR A 572 -35.05 18.66 13.58
N ARG A 573 -34.79 18.05 14.72
CA ARG A 573 -34.36 18.72 15.93
C ARG A 573 -32.91 18.36 16.24
N TYR A 574 -32.11 19.36 16.60
CA TYR A 574 -30.77 19.17 17.13
C TYR A 574 -30.77 18.20 18.32
N GLU A 575 -29.92 17.18 18.27
CA GLU A 575 -29.81 16.14 19.27
C GLU A 575 -28.67 16.41 20.24
N ASP A 576 -28.92 16.31 21.55
CA ASP A 576 -27.90 16.44 22.60
C ASP A 576 -27.16 15.12 22.82
N ASP A 577 -26.30 14.76 21.86
CA ASP A 577 -25.50 13.56 21.91
C ASP A 577 -24.00 13.90 22.02
N SER A 578 -23.17 12.93 22.43
CA SER A 578 -21.71 13.10 22.54
C SER A 578 -21.01 13.38 21.22
N PHE A 579 -21.63 12.98 20.10
CA PHE A 579 -21.15 13.20 18.74
C PHE A 579 -21.83 14.38 18.03
N SER A 580 -22.73 15.09 18.71
CA SER A 580 -23.49 16.20 18.11
C SER A 580 -23.01 17.55 18.60
N GLY A 581 -22.95 18.52 17.68
CA GLY A 581 -22.35 19.83 17.94
C GLY A 581 -20.86 19.74 18.25
N LEU A 582 -20.22 18.68 17.78
CA LEU A 582 -18.85 18.31 18.07
C LEU A 582 -17.85 19.16 17.28
N HIS A 583 -16.81 19.62 17.98
CA HIS A 583 -15.57 20.12 17.43
C HIS A 583 -14.41 19.33 18.02
N PHE A 584 -13.75 18.53 17.20
CA PHE A 584 -12.67 17.64 17.61
C PHE A 584 -11.35 18.07 16.97
N TYR A 585 -10.37 18.34 17.81
CA TYR A 585 -9.01 18.71 17.45
C TYR A 585 -8.09 17.60 17.91
N ALA A 586 -7.26 17.07 17.00
CA ALA A 586 -6.26 16.06 17.36
C ALA A 586 -4.98 16.22 16.56
N ASP A 587 -3.86 15.91 17.20
CA ASP A 587 -2.56 15.77 16.60
C ASP A 587 -1.85 14.52 17.11
N GLN A 588 -1.12 13.86 16.20
CA GLN A 588 -0.23 12.77 16.53
C GLN A 588 1.15 13.04 15.95
N THR A 589 2.16 12.76 16.73
CA THR A 589 3.55 12.67 16.24
C THR A 589 4.14 11.34 16.68
N GLU A 590 4.64 10.57 15.73
CA GLU A 590 5.42 9.35 15.98
C GLU A 590 6.81 9.53 15.40
N ARG A 591 7.84 9.26 16.19
CA ARG A 591 9.24 9.32 15.78
C ARG A 591 9.86 7.94 15.90
N THR A 592 10.68 7.59 14.93
CA THR A 592 11.52 6.40 14.97
C THR A 592 12.97 6.84 14.73
N VAL A 593 13.82 6.53 15.68
CA VAL A 593 15.25 6.83 15.61
C VAL A 593 16.02 5.54 15.80
N GLY A 594 17.08 5.34 15.04
CA GLY A 594 17.85 4.12 15.20
C GLY A 594 19.10 4.08 14.33
N GLY A 595 19.73 2.94 14.39
CA GLY A 595 20.91 2.64 13.60
C GLY A 595 21.34 1.20 13.79
N GLY A 596 22.10 0.72 12.84
CA GLY A 596 22.57 -0.65 12.85
C GLY A 596 23.81 -0.82 11.99
N PHE A 597 24.36 -2.00 12.05
CA PHE A 597 25.45 -2.41 11.19
C PHE A 597 25.35 -3.89 10.85
N ASN A 598 25.92 -4.25 9.71
CA ASN A 598 26.17 -5.61 9.27
C ASN A 598 27.67 -5.74 8.94
N TRP A 599 28.30 -6.76 9.47
CA TRP A 599 29.66 -7.16 9.13
C TRP A 599 29.61 -8.51 8.46
N LEU A 600 30.11 -8.58 7.23
CA LEU A 600 30.26 -9.80 6.48
C LEU A 600 31.75 -10.15 6.44
N GLN A 601 32.11 -11.36 6.90
CA GLN A 601 33.45 -11.90 6.85
C GLN A 601 33.48 -13.14 5.98
N PRO A 602 34.10 -13.09 4.79
CA PRO A 602 34.42 -14.29 4.04
C PRO A 602 35.34 -15.20 4.87
N LEU A 603 34.95 -16.45 5.06
CA LEU A 603 35.72 -17.46 5.79
C LEU A 603 36.45 -18.41 4.81
N VAL A 604 35.79 -18.72 3.69
CA VAL A 604 36.29 -19.56 2.61
C VAL A 604 35.91 -18.89 1.29
N GLY A 605 36.89 -18.66 0.44
CA GLY A 605 36.68 -18.13 -0.90
C GLY A 605 36.63 -19.21 -1.97
N GLY A 606 36.37 -18.85 -3.22
CA GLY A 606 36.38 -19.74 -4.38
C GLY A 606 34.98 -20.26 -4.75
N LYS A 607 34.90 -21.48 -5.27
CA LYS A 607 33.65 -22.03 -5.83
C LYS A 607 32.59 -22.41 -4.80
N GLU A 608 32.99 -22.65 -3.58
CA GLU A 608 32.12 -23.01 -2.45
C GLU A 608 32.37 -22.02 -1.30
N PRO A 609 32.00 -20.74 -1.44
CA PRO A 609 32.24 -19.71 -0.44
C PRO A 609 31.47 -19.98 0.85
N VAL A 610 32.08 -19.57 1.96
CA VAL A 610 31.44 -19.59 3.28
C VAL A 610 31.65 -18.23 3.91
N ASP A 611 30.55 -17.55 4.20
CA ASP A 611 30.53 -16.23 4.81
C ASP A 611 29.94 -16.29 6.20
N LEU A 612 30.53 -15.54 7.11
CA LEU A 612 29.97 -15.26 8.43
C LEU A 612 29.41 -13.84 8.44
N LYS A 613 28.13 -13.67 8.69
CA LYS A 613 27.51 -12.37 8.83
C LYS A 613 27.06 -12.15 10.28
N VAL A 614 27.44 -11.02 10.86
CA VAL A 614 27.01 -10.60 12.19
C VAL A 614 26.53 -9.17 12.13
N GLY A 615 25.52 -8.84 12.90
CA GLY A 615 25.03 -7.46 12.90
C GLY A 615 24.14 -7.17 14.10
N ALA A 616 23.81 -5.88 14.23
CA ALA A 616 22.93 -5.37 15.25
C ALA A 616 22.10 -4.22 14.70
N LEU A 617 20.86 -4.09 15.21
CA LEU A 617 19.96 -2.98 14.92
C LEU A 617 19.30 -2.53 16.23
N VAL A 618 19.30 -1.22 16.44
CA VAL A 618 18.58 -0.55 17.52
C VAL A 618 17.54 0.37 16.87
N SER A 619 16.30 0.26 17.29
CA SER A 619 15.18 1.11 16.86
C SER A 619 14.38 1.54 18.09
N VAL A 620 14.30 2.84 18.33
CA VAL A 620 13.52 3.46 19.39
C VAL A 620 12.41 4.26 18.75
N ARG A 621 11.18 3.95 19.15
CA ARG A 621 9.97 4.61 18.65
C ARG A 621 9.22 5.26 19.78
N ASP A 622 8.87 6.52 19.64
CA ASP A 622 7.99 7.27 20.53
C ASP A 622 6.81 7.86 19.79
N ARG A 623 5.63 7.78 20.39
CA ARG A 623 4.36 8.33 19.87
C ARG A 623 3.74 9.20 20.94
N GLN A 624 3.22 10.35 20.54
CA GLN A 624 2.37 11.20 21.33
C GLN A 624 1.10 11.49 20.55
N PHE A 625 -0.03 11.33 21.19
CA PHE A 625 -1.35 11.68 20.67
C PHE A 625 -2.03 12.63 21.63
N ASN A 626 -2.47 13.78 21.12
CA ASN A 626 -3.17 14.81 21.88
C ASN A 626 -4.50 15.09 21.21
N ALA A 627 -5.57 15.19 22.00
CA ALA A 627 -6.86 15.60 21.48
C ALA A 627 -7.64 16.48 22.48
N ARG A 628 -8.45 17.35 21.92
CA ARG A 628 -9.44 18.16 22.66
C ARG A 628 -10.78 18.07 21.97
N ARG A 629 -11.85 17.86 22.79
CA ARG A 629 -13.23 17.71 22.31
C ARG A 629 -14.07 18.82 22.90
N PHE A 630 -14.70 19.61 22.05
CA PHE A 630 -15.68 20.60 22.43
C PHE A 630 -17.00 20.22 21.80
N ARG A 631 -18.09 20.57 22.46
CA ARG A 631 -19.43 20.43 21.90
C ARG A 631 -20.33 21.58 22.35
N PHE A 632 -21.38 21.82 21.59
CA PHE A 632 -22.43 22.75 21.93
C PHE A 632 -23.63 21.99 22.51
N ARG A 633 -24.02 22.28 23.73
CA ARG A 633 -25.17 21.65 24.39
C ARG A 633 -26.35 22.58 24.50
N PRO A 634 -27.59 22.08 24.33
CA PRO A 634 -28.79 22.83 24.63
C PRO A 634 -28.82 23.27 26.10
N ILE A 635 -29.18 24.52 26.33
CA ILE A 635 -29.38 25.04 27.69
C ILE A 635 -30.76 24.63 28.19
N ASN A 636 -30.82 23.97 29.35
CA ASN A 636 -32.07 23.53 29.94
C ASN A 636 -32.93 24.73 30.44
N GLY A 637 -34.23 24.67 30.18
CA GLY A 637 -35.21 25.65 30.69
C GLY A 637 -35.32 26.95 29.86
N VAL A 638 -34.67 27.02 28.68
CA VAL A 638 -34.86 28.07 27.69
C VAL A 638 -35.71 27.58 26.51
N ASP A 639 -36.22 28.51 25.71
CA ASP A 639 -36.92 28.18 24.47
C ASP A 639 -35.93 27.63 23.46
N GLN A 640 -36.12 26.39 23.05
CA GLN A 640 -35.25 25.65 22.12
C GLN A 640 -35.81 25.65 20.68
N SER A 641 -36.78 26.52 20.35
CA SER A 641 -37.34 26.59 18.98
C SER A 641 -36.29 26.91 17.91
N ALA A 642 -35.20 27.58 18.28
CA ALA A 642 -34.07 27.85 17.41
C ALA A 642 -33.20 26.60 17.06
N LEU A 643 -33.41 25.47 17.74
CA LEU A 643 -32.75 24.20 17.52
C LEU A 643 -33.50 23.24 16.58
N VAL A 644 -34.55 23.74 15.92
CA VAL A 644 -35.43 22.97 15.04
C VAL A 644 -35.20 23.43 13.60
N CYS A 645 -34.98 22.48 12.71
CA CYS A 645 -34.93 22.66 11.26
C CYS A 645 -36.31 22.41 10.66
N ASP A 646 -36.55 22.76 9.40
CA ASP A 646 -37.83 22.75 8.71
C ASP A 646 -38.51 21.36 8.79
N VAL A 647 -39.86 21.37 8.79
CA VAL A 647 -40.71 20.20 9.06
C VAL A 647 -40.70 19.19 7.92
N ASP A 648 -40.49 19.65 6.67
CA ASP A 648 -40.72 18.83 5.47
C ASP A 648 -39.46 18.20 4.88
N ALA A 649 -38.29 18.80 5.09
CA ALA A 649 -36.98 18.26 4.62
C ALA A 649 -35.81 18.90 5.36
N PHE A 650 -34.78 18.15 5.64
CA PHE A 650 -33.53 18.69 6.18
C PHE A 650 -32.86 19.59 5.12
N SER A 651 -32.42 20.77 5.56
CA SER A 651 -31.59 21.65 4.74
C SER A 651 -30.22 21.84 5.40
N PRO A 652 -29.08 21.55 4.72
CA PRO A 652 -27.77 21.73 5.30
C PRO A 652 -27.52 23.12 5.90
N SER A 653 -28.08 24.17 5.30
CA SER A 653 -27.98 25.55 5.80
C SER A 653 -28.68 25.78 7.15
N CYS A 654 -29.53 24.86 7.61
CA CYS A 654 -30.13 24.91 8.91
C CYS A 654 -29.09 24.80 10.02
N SER A 655 -28.09 23.96 9.85
CA SER A 655 -27.00 23.83 10.82
C SER A 655 -26.30 25.16 11.09
N ASP A 656 -26.04 25.98 10.09
CA ASP A 656 -25.44 27.31 10.28
C ASP A 656 -26.39 28.26 11.05
N GLN A 657 -27.70 28.11 10.93
CA GLN A 657 -28.65 28.89 11.68
C GLN A 657 -28.72 28.46 13.15
N VAL A 658 -28.70 27.14 13.42
CA VAL A 658 -28.65 26.57 14.78
C VAL A 658 -27.42 27.07 15.54
N PHE A 659 -26.27 27.08 14.90
CA PHE A 659 -25.01 27.50 15.49
C PHE A 659 -24.67 28.98 15.26
N ASP A 660 -25.68 29.81 14.92
CA ASP A 660 -25.49 31.28 14.83
C ASP A 660 -25.02 31.86 16.18
N ALA A 661 -24.18 32.89 16.13
CA ALA A 661 -23.61 33.54 17.32
C ALA A 661 -24.72 34.05 18.30
N ALA A 662 -25.93 34.36 17.83
CA ALA A 662 -27.04 34.76 18.66
C ALA A 662 -27.59 33.61 19.51
N ASN A 663 -27.40 32.38 19.10
CA ASN A 663 -27.88 31.19 19.84
C ASN A 663 -26.87 30.72 20.88
N ILE A 664 -25.58 31.11 20.74
CA ILE A 664 -24.52 30.75 21.69
C ILE A 664 -24.73 31.51 23.00
N GLU A 665 -24.78 30.79 24.12
CA GLU A 665 -25.14 31.23 25.49
C GLU A 665 -26.57 31.80 25.66
N SER A 666 -27.39 31.76 24.60
CA SER A 666 -28.81 31.99 24.70
C SER A 666 -29.64 30.70 24.67
N VAL A 667 -29.25 29.76 23.79
CA VAL A 667 -29.91 28.45 23.57
C VAL A 667 -28.89 27.31 23.65
N LEU A 668 -27.67 27.51 23.16
CA LEU A 668 -26.56 26.57 23.18
C LEU A 668 -25.44 27.07 24.08
N SER A 669 -24.80 26.19 24.85
CA SER A 669 -23.63 26.48 25.63
C SER A 669 -22.48 25.57 25.21
N ILE A 670 -21.29 26.15 25.04
CA ILE A 670 -20.08 25.36 24.79
C ILE A 670 -19.62 24.62 26.03
N GLU A 671 -19.22 23.39 25.90
CA GLU A 671 -18.51 22.63 26.92
C GLU A 671 -17.37 21.82 26.30
N GLU A 672 -16.35 21.55 27.10
CA GLU A 672 -15.28 20.63 26.73
C GLU A 672 -15.49 19.29 27.42
N ASN A 673 -15.64 18.25 26.62
CA ASN A 673 -15.84 16.87 27.06
C ASN A 673 -14.65 15.96 26.73
N THR A 674 -13.45 16.54 26.59
CA THR A 674 -12.19 15.79 26.48
C THR A 674 -12.11 14.79 27.62
N GLN A 675 -11.92 13.51 27.28
CA GLN A 675 -11.84 12.44 28.26
C GLN A 675 -10.47 12.47 28.95
N SER A 676 -10.46 12.36 30.28
CA SER A 676 -9.22 12.29 31.05
C SER A 676 -8.44 11.00 30.85
N ILE A 677 -9.14 9.94 30.46
CA ILE A 677 -8.53 8.65 30.11
C ILE A 677 -9.05 8.28 28.71
N GLY A 678 -8.20 8.37 27.69
CA GLY A 678 -8.52 7.91 26.35
C GLY A 678 -8.27 8.91 25.21
N ASP A 679 -8.44 10.20 25.44
CA ASP A 679 -8.20 11.19 24.37
C ASP A 679 -6.73 11.61 24.25
N ASN A 680 -5.90 11.34 25.28
CA ASN A 680 -4.49 11.75 25.29
C ASN A 680 -3.61 10.60 25.80
N TYR A 681 -2.55 10.29 25.07
CA TYR A 681 -1.62 9.24 25.47
C TYR A 681 -0.22 9.43 24.88
N THR A 682 0.76 8.83 25.55
CA THR A 682 2.09 8.57 25.01
C THR A 682 2.27 7.07 24.86
N ALA A 683 3.03 6.65 23.85
CA ALA A 683 3.33 5.25 23.62
C ALA A 683 4.75 5.09 23.07
N GLY A 684 5.38 3.95 23.30
CA GLY A 684 6.72 3.66 22.85
C GLY A 684 6.90 2.21 22.45
N LEU A 685 7.88 1.97 21.56
CA LEU A 685 8.37 0.65 21.21
C LEU A 685 9.89 0.72 21.00
N ASP A 686 10.63 0.15 21.94
CA ASP A 686 12.08 0.01 21.88
C ASP A 686 12.42 -1.41 21.43
N VAL A 687 13.29 -1.55 20.43
CA VAL A 687 13.76 -2.86 19.94
C VAL A 687 15.29 -2.82 19.85
N TYR A 688 15.93 -3.71 20.58
CA TYR A 688 17.37 -3.96 20.53
C TYR A 688 17.60 -5.35 19.99
N SER A 689 18.33 -5.48 18.90
CA SER A 689 18.50 -6.76 18.24
C SER A 689 19.93 -7.01 17.79
N GLY A 690 20.30 -8.31 17.74
CA GLY A 690 21.56 -8.75 17.20
C GLY A 690 21.43 -10.14 16.61
N TYR A 691 22.23 -10.45 15.61
CA TYR A 691 22.19 -11.74 14.94
C TYR A 691 23.58 -12.25 14.56
N VAL A 692 23.63 -13.56 14.37
CA VAL A 692 24.77 -14.26 13.73
C VAL A 692 24.20 -15.19 12.69
N MET A 693 24.77 -15.17 11.49
CA MET A 693 24.33 -15.96 10.35
C MET A 693 25.54 -16.53 9.61
N VAL A 694 25.44 -17.76 9.18
CA VAL A 694 26.38 -18.40 8.26
C VAL A 694 25.67 -18.59 6.93
N ASP A 695 26.33 -18.19 5.86
CA ASP A 695 25.93 -18.38 4.49
C ASP A 695 27.00 -19.23 3.79
N ALA A 696 26.65 -20.44 3.40
CA ALA A 696 27.61 -21.43 2.94
C ALA A 696 27.12 -22.12 1.66
N HIS A 697 27.96 -22.13 0.64
CA HIS A 697 27.83 -23.03 -0.50
C HIS A 697 28.46 -24.37 -0.13
N LEU A 698 27.61 -25.35 0.22
CA LEU A 698 28.05 -26.72 0.52
C LEU A 698 28.45 -27.47 -0.76
N LEU A 699 27.92 -27.07 -1.89
CA LEU A 699 28.22 -27.51 -3.25
C LEU A 699 28.02 -26.29 -4.17
N GLU A 700 28.59 -26.29 -5.38
CA GLU A 700 28.42 -25.21 -6.35
C GLU A 700 26.93 -24.83 -6.58
N ASN A 701 26.00 -25.79 -6.44
CA ASN A 701 24.58 -25.61 -6.63
C ASN A 701 23.73 -25.76 -5.35
N LEU A 702 24.36 -25.83 -4.16
CA LEU A 702 23.64 -25.98 -2.89
C LEU A 702 24.13 -24.95 -1.88
N ARG A 703 23.32 -23.92 -1.65
CA ARG A 703 23.56 -22.84 -0.66
C ARG A 703 22.71 -23.05 0.57
N VAL A 704 23.28 -22.90 1.73
CA VAL A 704 22.60 -23.03 3.04
C VAL A 704 22.87 -21.81 3.89
N ILE A 705 21.83 -21.13 4.32
CA ILE A 705 21.87 -19.97 5.19
C ILE A 705 21.20 -20.33 6.50
N ALA A 706 21.91 -20.13 7.62
CA ALA A 706 21.36 -20.45 8.94
C ALA A 706 21.92 -19.56 10.05
N GLY A 707 21.09 -19.27 11.04
CA GLY A 707 21.51 -18.55 12.23
C GLY A 707 20.35 -18.11 13.10
N PRO A 708 20.62 -17.66 14.33
CA PRO A 708 19.66 -17.04 15.22
C PRO A 708 19.74 -15.51 15.17
N ARG A 709 18.61 -14.87 15.42
CA ARG A 709 18.47 -13.46 15.81
C ARG A 709 17.89 -13.40 17.22
N LEU A 710 18.38 -12.50 18.05
CA LEU A 710 17.83 -12.14 19.35
C LEU A 710 17.20 -10.76 19.25
N GLU A 711 15.96 -10.63 19.69
CA GLU A 711 15.28 -9.35 19.86
C GLU A 711 14.84 -9.15 21.31
N LEU A 712 15.23 -8.01 21.89
CA LEU A 712 14.78 -7.53 23.18
C LEU A 712 13.86 -6.33 22.88
N SER A 713 12.61 -6.39 23.30
CA SER A 713 11.66 -5.32 23.04
C SER A 713 10.96 -4.87 24.29
N LYS A 714 10.64 -3.57 24.33
CA LYS A 714 9.79 -2.97 25.36
C LYS A 714 8.75 -2.11 24.70
N GLN A 715 7.48 -2.41 24.95
CA GLN A 715 6.34 -1.70 24.45
C GLN A 715 5.57 -1.08 25.61
N THR A 716 5.24 0.22 25.50
CA THR A 716 4.57 0.96 26.57
C THR A 716 3.47 1.82 25.99
N ILE A 717 2.39 2.02 26.74
CA ILE A 717 1.39 3.06 26.53
C ILE A 717 0.97 3.63 27.88
N GLU A 718 0.80 4.96 27.95
CA GLU A 718 0.37 5.66 29.16
C GLU A 718 -0.57 6.78 28.78
N THR A 719 -1.76 6.81 29.40
CA THR A 719 -2.73 7.89 29.24
C THR A 719 -2.40 9.05 30.17
N PHE A 720 -2.79 10.26 29.79
CA PHE A 720 -2.67 11.43 30.66
C PHE A 720 -3.87 12.37 30.51
N ASP A 721 -4.22 13.08 31.58
CA ASP A 721 -5.21 14.15 31.53
C ASP A 721 -4.49 15.48 31.22
N PRO A 722 -4.84 16.19 30.13
CA PRO A 722 -4.16 17.41 29.75
C PRO A 722 -4.42 18.58 30.72
N PHE A 723 -5.35 18.43 31.70
CA PHE A 723 -5.76 19.49 32.63
C PHE A 723 -5.34 19.25 34.08
N LEU A 724 -4.96 18.00 34.42
CA LEU A 724 -4.65 17.58 35.80
C LEU A 724 -3.34 16.80 35.84
N GLU A 725 -2.27 17.40 36.33
CA GLU A 725 -0.94 16.77 36.42
C GLU A 725 -0.90 15.51 37.29
N ASP A 726 -1.79 15.42 38.32
CA ASP A 726 -1.87 14.30 39.27
C ASP A 726 -3.06 13.36 38.96
N ALA A 727 -3.62 13.40 37.72
CA ALA A 727 -4.68 12.48 37.35
C ALA A 727 -4.19 11.03 37.33
N GLU A 728 -5.05 10.09 37.66
CA GLU A 728 -4.76 8.67 37.54
C GLU A 728 -4.51 8.30 36.07
N SER A 729 -3.28 7.88 35.75
CA SER A 729 -2.94 7.38 34.43
C SER A 729 -3.19 5.89 34.33
N VAL A 730 -3.58 5.42 33.15
CA VAL A 730 -3.65 3.99 32.86
C VAL A 730 -2.47 3.63 31.97
N ARG A 731 -1.72 2.60 32.41
CA ARG A 731 -0.50 2.15 31.74
C ARG A 731 -0.63 0.69 31.31
N GLY A 732 -0.22 0.45 30.05
CA GLY A 732 0.06 -0.89 29.52
C GLY A 732 1.55 -1.04 29.23
N GLU A 733 2.13 -2.23 29.55
CA GLU A 733 3.56 -2.51 29.29
C GLU A 733 3.72 -3.99 28.88
N ILE A 734 4.48 -4.24 27.79
CA ILE A 734 4.84 -5.57 27.32
C ILE A 734 6.35 -5.62 27.12
N ASP A 735 7.02 -6.53 27.82
CA ASP A 735 8.44 -6.84 27.65
C ASP A 735 8.62 -8.12 26.84
N GLY A 736 9.42 -8.10 25.79
CA GLY A 736 9.68 -9.23 24.89
C GLY A 736 11.15 -9.65 24.90
N GLN A 737 11.40 -10.96 24.91
CA GLN A 737 12.71 -11.56 24.70
C GLN A 737 12.56 -12.74 23.74
N ASP A 738 12.89 -12.50 22.46
CA ASP A 738 12.61 -13.47 21.42
C ASP A 738 13.90 -13.95 20.74
N ILE A 739 14.05 -15.28 20.67
CA ILE A 739 15.08 -15.93 19.87
C ILE A 739 14.41 -16.44 18.59
N LEU A 740 14.90 -15.96 17.45
CA LEU A 740 14.34 -16.17 16.13
C LEU A 740 15.34 -16.97 15.26
N PRO A 741 15.35 -18.30 15.32
CA PRO A 741 16.16 -19.13 14.45
C PRO A 741 15.60 -19.14 13.02
N ALA A 742 16.50 -19.21 12.05
CA ALA A 742 16.16 -19.38 10.65
C ALA A 742 17.10 -20.34 9.93
N LEU A 743 16.54 -21.05 8.96
CA LEU A 743 17.25 -21.91 8.02
C LEU A 743 16.66 -21.67 6.62
N SER A 744 17.50 -21.37 5.65
CA SER A 744 17.14 -21.30 4.23
C SER A 744 18.10 -22.18 3.44
N ILE A 745 17.58 -22.95 2.50
CA ILE A 745 18.33 -23.83 1.60
C ILE A 745 17.91 -23.49 0.17
N VAL A 746 18.86 -23.14 -0.66
CA VAL A 746 18.67 -22.89 -2.09
C VAL A 746 19.43 -23.95 -2.86
N TRP A 747 18.70 -24.77 -3.61
CA TRP A 747 19.26 -25.82 -4.43
C TRP A 747 19.02 -25.50 -5.91
N GLY A 748 20.09 -25.14 -6.63
CA GLY A 748 20.13 -25.03 -8.09
C GLY A 748 20.05 -26.42 -8.72
N VAL A 749 18.82 -26.87 -9.02
CA VAL A 749 18.56 -28.18 -9.67
C VAL A 749 19.15 -28.18 -11.08
N ARG A 750 19.09 -27.05 -11.74
CA ARG A 750 19.73 -26.69 -13.02
C ARG A 750 20.11 -25.21 -12.96
N ASP A 751 20.88 -24.76 -13.92
CA ASP A 751 21.31 -23.35 -13.96
C ASP A 751 20.14 -22.35 -14.03
N ASP A 752 19.03 -22.75 -14.68
CA ASP A 752 17.81 -21.97 -14.82
C ASP A 752 16.71 -22.35 -13.81
N MET A 753 16.99 -23.22 -12.80
CA MET A 753 15.96 -23.79 -11.95
C MET A 753 16.39 -23.92 -10.48
N ASN A 754 15.66 -23.29 -9.59
CA ASN A 754 15.87 -23.35 -8.14
C ASN A 754 14.78 -24.13 -7.42
N LEU A 755 15.16 -24.84 -6.36
CA LEU A 755 14.28 -25.37 -5.34
C LEU A 755 14.72 -24.78 -3.99
N ARG A 756 13.82 -24.05 -3.33
CA ARG A 756 14.07 -23.37 -2.06
C ARG A 756 13.28 -24.02 -0.95
N PHE A 757 13.94 -24.14 0.23
CA PHE A 757 13.32 -24.56 1.48
C PHE A 757 13.64 -23.52 2.54
N ALA A 758 12.64 -23.05 3.29
CA ALA A 758 12.85 -22.14 4.40
C ALA A 758 12.07 -22.62 5.63
N ALA A 759 12.69 -22.51 6.79
CA ALA A 759 12.05 -22.75 8.08
C ALA A 759 12.52 -21.71 9.09
N SER A 760 11.59 -21.08 9.81
CA SER A 760 11.95 -20.02 10.76
C SER A 760 10.93 -19.84 11.86
N ARG A 761 11.35 -19.20 12.95
CA ARG A 761 10.47 -18.60 13.95
C ARG A 761 10.50 -17.08 13.79
N THR A 762 9.32 -16.46 13.74
CA THR A 762 9.11 -15.01 13.72
C THR A 762 8.10 -14.63 14.78
N LEU A 763 7.75 -13.36 14.87
CA LEU A 763 6.78 -12.88 15.87
C LEU A 763 5.85 -11.81 15.27
N ALA A 764 4.75 -11.53 15.97
CA ALA A 764 3.96 -10.32 15.76
C ALA A 764 3.65 -9.70 17.12
N ARG A 765 3.84 -8.36 17.19
CA ARG A 765 3.57 -7.58 18.40
C ARG A 765 2.16 -6.98 18.35
N PRO A 766 1.49 -6.80 19.49
CA PRO A 766 0.29 -5.96 19.54
C PRO A 766 0.61 -4.55 19.01
N GLN A 767 -0.36 -3.93 18.37
CA GLN A 767 -0.23 -2.53 17.98
C GLN A 767 -0.35 -1.63 19.23
N LEU A 768 0.29 -0.45 19.22
CA LEU A 768 0.33 0.43 20.40
C LEU A 768 -1.06 0.76 20.95
N ARG A 769 -2.06 0.94 20.08
CA ARG A 769 -3.42 1.26 20.50
C ARG A 769 -4.24 0.03 20.91
N GLU A 770 -3.83 -1.17 20.47
CA GLU A 770 -4.49 -2.42 20.87
C GLU A 770 -4.25 -2.78 22.35
N ILE A 771 -3.19 -2.26 22.93
CA ILE A 771 -2.91 -2.38 24.37
C ILE A 771 -3.47 -1.20 25.18
N ALA A 772 -4.15 -0.25 24.55
CA ALA A 772 -4.68 0.94 25.17
C ALA A 772 -6.02 0.63 25.90
N PRO A 773 -6.09 0.69 27.23
CA PRO A 773 -7.28 0.29 27.99
C PRO A 773 -8.39 1.34 27.97
N PHE A 774 -8.61 2.00 26.87
CA PHE A 774 -9.65 3.03 26.68
C PHE A 774 -10.38 2.89 25.36
N SER A 775 -11.63 3.39 25.33
CA SER A 775 -12.48 3.33 24.15
C SER A 775 -12.44 4.61 23.35
N PHE A 776 -12.50 4.49 22.03
CA PHE A 776 -12.62 5.62 21.10
C PHE A 776 -13.58 5.25 19.96
N ALA A 777 -14.23 6.26 19.36
CA ALA A 777 -15.05 6.12 18.19
C ALA A 777 -14.63 7.13 17.12
N ASP A 778 -14.68 6.71 15.88
CA ASP A 778 -14.35 7.58 14.75
C ASP A 778 -15.55 8.45 14.33
N TYR A 779 -16.80 7.93 14.45
CA TYR A 779 -17.99 8.63 14.00
C TYR A 779 -19.26 8.07 14.66
N PHE A 780 -20.35 8.83 14.59
CA PHE A 780 -21.66 8.37 15.02
C PHE A 780 -22.12 7.14 14.23
N GLY A 781 -22.70 6.16 14.91
CA GLY A 781 -23.14 4.91 14.30
C GLY A 781 -22.03 3.91 13.99
N GLY A 782 -20.74 4.28 14.12
CA GLY A 782 -19.60 3.39 14.03
C GLY A 782 -19.39 2.56 15.28
N TYR A 783 -18.63 1.47 15.15
CA TYR A 783 -18.21 0.66 16.30
C TYR A 783 -17.19 1.41 17.14
N LEU A 784 -17.35 1.36 18.47
CA LEU A 784 -16.28 1.77 19.39
C LEU A 784 -15.11 0.82 19.25
N GLN A 785 -13.90 1.32 19.44
CA GLN A 785 -12.70 0.49 19.54
C GLN A 785 -12.12 0.62 20.95
N GLN A 786 -11.74 -0.50 21.55
CA GLN A 786 -11.16 -0.58 22.87
C GLN A 786 -9.99 -1.55 22.87
N GLY A 787 -8.81 -1.10 23.28
CA GLY A 787 -7.65 -1.95 23.42
C GLY A 787 -7.75 -2.86 24.64
N ASN A 788 -6.83 -3.82 24.70
CA ASN A 788 -6.68 -4.80 25.79
C ASN A 788 -5.22 -4.81 26.25
N PRO A 789 -4.91 -4.36 27.49
CA PRO A 789 -3.53 -4.32 28.01
C PRO A 789 -2.96 -5.70 28.33
N ASP A 790 -3.81 -6.74 28.37
CA ASP A 790 -3.42 -8.11 28.70
C ASP A 790 -2.97 -8.92 27.47
N LEU A 791 -2.73 -8.26 26.34
CA LEU A 791 -2.27 -8.92 25.12
C LEU A 791 -0.80 -9.36 25.22
N ASP A 792 -0.54 -10.55 24.69
CA ASP A 792 0.81 -11.13 24.52
C ASP A 792 1.30 -11.04 23.07
N ASN A 793 2.63 -11.10 22.89
CA ASN A 793 3.24 -11.27 21.57
C ASN A 793 2.86 -12.61 20.96
N THR A 794 2.53 -12.62 19.68
CA THR A 794 2.30 -13.84 18.90
C THR A 794 3.64 -14.46 18.49
N ALA A 795 3.89 -15.72 18.77
CA ALA A 795 5.01 -16.47 18.20
C ALA A 795 4.55 -17.26 16.96
N ILE A 796 5.37 -17.27 15.90
CA ILE A 796 4.97 -17.82 14.60
C ILE A 796 6.07 -18.74 14.05
N TYR A 797 5.72 -19.98 13.76
CA TYR A 797 6.58 -20.96 13.10
C TYR A 797 6.21 -21.04 11.63
N ASN A 798 7.19 -20.81 10.76
CA ASN A 798 7.02 -20.75 9.32
C ASN A 798 7.76 -21.88 8.62
N GLY A 799 7.16 -22.41 7.56
CA GLY A 799 7.77 -23.38 6.66
C GLY A 799 7.36 -23.10 5.23
N ASP A 800 8.33 -23.03 4.31
CA ASP A 800 8.14 -22.71 2.90
C ASP A 800 8.91 -23.69 2.02
N VAL A 801 8.31 -24.08 0.90
CA VAL A 801 8.95 -24.80 -0.20
C VAL A 801 8.56 -24.13 -1.48
N ARG A 802 9.55 -23.71 -2.29
CA ARG A 802 9.31 -23.03 -3.57
C ARG A 802 10.19 -23.60 -4.68
N TRP A 803 9.56 -23.92 -5.79
CA TRP A 803 10.21 -24.23 -7.05
C TRP A 803 10.12 -23.02 -7.98
N GLU A 804 11.23 -22.71 -8.67
CA GLU A 804 11.32 -21.60 -9.64
C GLU A 804 12.05 -22.10 -10.88
N TRP A 805 11.55 -21.71 -12.05
CA TRP A 805 12.18 -21.93 -13.34
C TRP A 805 12.18 -20.63 -14.13
N PHE A 806 13.36 -20.24 -14.60
CA PHE A 806 13.65 -19.02 -15.35
C PHE A 806 14.02 -19.39 -16.80
N PRO A 807 13.05 -19.58 -17.71
CA PRO A 807 13.31 -20.02 -19.09
C PRO A 807 14.12 -19.02 -19.90
N SER A 808 14.01 -17.71 -19.62
CA SER A 808 14.78 -16.58 -20.18
C SER A 808 14.98 -15.50 -19.12
N GLY A 809 15.66 -14.41 -19.47
CA GLY A 809 15.94 -13.30 -18.56
C GLY A 809 14.70 -12.59 -18.05
N ASP A 810 13.63 -12.56 -18.83
CA ASP A 810 12.36 -11.86 -18.55
C ASP A 810 11.22 -12.79 -18.18
N GLU A 811 11.43 -14.13 -18.11
CA GLU A 811 10.41 -15.13 -17.87
C GLU A 811 10.59 -15.89 -16.55
N VAL A 812 9.50 -16.22 -15.89
CA VAL A 812 9.51 -17.06 -14.69
C VAL A 812 8.24 -17.90 -14.58
N LEU A 813 8.43 -19.15 -14.17
CA LEU A 813 7.38 -20.03 -13.68
C LEU A 813 7.74 -20.44 -12.26
N ALA A 814 6.84 -20.20 -11.29
CA ALA A 814 7.10 -20.57 -9.91
C ALA A 814 5.88 -21.19 -9.25
N ALA A 815 6.14 -22.12 -8.35
CA ALA A 815 5.14 -22.71 -7.49
C ALA A 815 5.66 -22.86 -6.07
N SER A 816 4.87 -22.46 -5.07
CA SER A 816 5.24 -22.58 -3.66
C SER A 816 4.12 -23.17 -2.82
N VAL A 817 4.51 -23.84 -1.76
CA VAL A 817 3.63 -24.28 -0.67
C VAL A 817 4.20 -23.74 0.63
N PHE A 818 3.33 -23.21 1.48
CA PHE A 818 3.74 -22.65 2.76
C PHE A 818 2.80 -23.09 3.88
N GLY A 819 3.33 -23.18 5.10
CA GLY A 819 2.60 -23.48 6.30
C GLY A 819 3.04 -22.56 7.45
N LYS A 820 2.10 -22.17 8.30
CA LYS A 820 2.37 -21.33 9.48
C LYS A 820 1.57 -21.84 10.66
N HIS A 821 2.24 -21.86 11.83
CA HIS A 821 1.61 -22.16 13.11
C HIS A 821 1.82 -20.97 14.04
N PHE A 822 0.72 -20.41 14.54
CA PHE A 822 0.68 -19.25 15.43
C PHE A 822 0.38 -19.71 16.84
N ILE A 823 1.12 -19.21 17.80
CA ILE A 823 0.85 -19.32 19.24
C ILE A 823 0.41 -17.94 19.72
N SER A 824 -0.71 -17.87 20.40
CA SER A 824 -1.33 -16.64 20.88
C SER A 824 -1.59 -15.60 19.78
N PRO A 825 -2.23 -15.95 18.63
CA PRO A 825 -2.55 -14.96 17.61
C PRO A 825 -3.54 -13.91 18.14
N ILE A 826 -3.32 -12.64 17.78
CA ILE A 826 -4.17 -11.53 18.20
C ILE A 826 -5.31 -11.36 17.20
N GLU A 827 -6.55 -11.46 17.69
CA GLU A 827 -7.76 -11.37 16.87
C GLU A 827 -8.67 -10.23 17.35
N PRO A 828 -9.18 -9.38 16.44
CA PRO A 828 -10.23 -8.41 16.77
C PRO A 828 -11.56 -9.14 16.96
N ILE A 829 -12.40 -8.64 17.87
CA ILE A 829 -13.74 -9.18 18.14
C ILE A 829 -14.70 -8.03 18.35
N LEU A 830 -15.85 -8.09 17.68
CA LEU A 830 -16.95 -7.16 17.87
C LEU A 830 -17.85 -7.68 19.00
N LYS A 831 -17.80 -7.00 20.15
CA LYS A 831 -18.62 -7.31 21.34
C LYS A 831 -19.91 -6.50 21.34
N ALA A 832 -20.99 -7.11 21.82
CA ALA A 832 -22.23 -6.41 22.05
C ALA A 832 -22.09 -5.39 23.18
N SER A 833 -22.62 -4.20 23.00
CA SER A 833 -22.72 -3.17 24.03
C SER A 833 -24.11 -2.53 24.01
N SER A 834 -24.37 -1.61 24.94
CA SER A 834 -25.65 -0.86 25.00
C SER A 834 -25.86 0.09 23.80
N GLY A 835 -24.90 0.18 22.87
CA GLY A 835 -24.94 0.96 21.63
C GLY A 835 -24.58 0.10 20.43
N ASN A 836 -23.79 0.65 19.50
CA ASN A 836 -23.46 0.01 18.22
C ASN A 836 -22.47 -1.16 18.31
N GLY A 837 -21.94 -1.50 19.48
CA GLY A 837 -20.94 -2.53 19.70
C GLY A 837 -19.53 -1.98 19.85
N VAL A 838 -18.64 -2.81 20.43
CA VAL A 838 -17.24 -2.47 20.71
C VAL A 838 -16.31 -3.49 20.07
N ILE A 839 -15.41 -3.05 19.19
CA ILE A 839 -14.31 -3.87 18.70
C ILE A 839 -13.21 -3.88 19.76
N THR A 840 -12.85 -5.04 20.25
CA THR A 840 -11.70 -5.26 21.15
C THR A 840 -10.78 -6.31 20.57
N TYR A 841 -9.67 -6.59 21.28
CA TYR A 841 -8.63 -7.51 20.84
C TYR A 841 -8.37 -8.56 21.90
N GLN A 842 -8.09 -9.79 21.48
CA GLN A 842 -7.71 -10.88 22.38
C GLN A 842 -6.73 -11.83 21.70
N ASN A 843 -5.92 -12.54 22.50
CA ASN A 843 -5.14 -13.65 22.01
C ASN A 843 -6.02 -14.90 21.93
N ALA A 844 -6.09 -15.55 20.76
CA ALA A 844 -6.61 -16.91 20.66
C ALA A 844 -5.51 -17.90 21.09
N GLU A 845 -5.87 -19.16 21.38
CA GLU A 845 -4.90 -20.18 21.81
C GLU A 845 -3.85 -20.44 20.72
N ALA A 846 -4.29 -20.71 19.50
CA ALA A 846 -3.43 -20.97 18.37
C ALA A 846 -4.14 -20.65 17.05
N ALA A 847 -3.37 -20.62 15.96
CA ALA A 847 -3.93 -20.71 14.62
C ALA A 847 -2.99 -21.48 13.68
N ASN A 848 -3.58 -22.13 12.70
CA ASN A 848 -2.84 -22.81 11.63
C ASN A 848 -3.23 -22.21 10.29
N LEU A 849 -2.24 -22.03 9.41
CA LEU A 849 -2.45 -21.57 8.04
C LEU A 849 -1.62 -22.43 7.10
N ILE A 850 -2.24 -22.89 6.02
CA ILE A 850 -1.56 -23.58 4.92
C ILE A 850 -2.00 -22.96 3.60
N GLY A 851 -1.08 -22.86 2.64
CA GLY A 851 -1.40 -22.31 1.34
C GLY A 851 -0.44 -22.72 0.23
N ALA A 852 -0.82 -22.36 -0.98
CA ALA A 852 -0.02 -22.55 -2.18
C ALA A 852 -0.08 -21.28 -3.05
N GLU A 853 1.02 -20.99 -3.76
CA GLU A 853 1.13 -19.89 -4.72
C GLU A 853 1.63 -20.44 -6.05
N ILE A 854 1.07 -19.96 -7.15
CA ILE A 854 1.52 -20.21 -8.50
C ILE A 854 1.74 -18.87 -9.18
N GLU A 855 2.84 -18.75 -9.91
CA GLU A 855 3.19 -17.57 -10.68
C GLU A 855 3.65 -17.99 -12.06
N ALA A 856 3.28 -17.21 -13.05
CA ALA A 856 3.73 -17.36 -14.43
C ALA A 856 3.93 -15.98 -15.06
N ARG A 857 5.11 -15.76 -15.64
CA ARG A 857 5.41 -14.68 -16.57
C ARG A 857 5.99 -15.33 -17.82
N LYS A 858 5.31 -15.23 -18.94
CA LYS A 858 5.69 -15.91 -20.17
C LYS A 858 5.28 -15.11 -21.40
N ASN A 859 6.21 -14.86 -22.32
CA ASN A 859 5.88 -14.33 -23.64
C ASN A 859 5.31 -15.44 -24.55
N PHE A 860 4.66 -15.03 -25.64
CA PHE A 860 4.05 -15.94 -26.59
C PHE A 860 4.93 -16.23 -27.83
N GLY A 861 6.20 -15.80 -27.85
CA GLY A 861 7.17 -16.08 -28.91
C GLY A 861 7.33 -17.57 -29.20
N PHE A 862 7.17 -18.43 -28.18
CA PHE A 862 7.19 -19.89 -28.35
C PHE A 862 6.07 -20.44 -29.26
N ILE A 863 5.02 -19.65 -29.56
CA ILE A 863 3.95 -20.01 -30.49
C ILE A 863 4.29 -19.49 -31.89
N ALA A 864 4.73 -18.24 -32.01
CA ALA A 864 5.13 -17.60 -33.27
C ALA A 864 5.91 -16.30 -32.95
N ASP A 865 7.00 -16.03 -33.70
CA ASP A 865 7.85 -14.83 -33.51
C ASP A 865 7.07 -13.50 -33.41
N PRO A 866 6.02 -13.21 -34.21
CA PRO A 866 5.25 -11.96 -34.08
C PRO A 866 4.46 -11.83 -32.77
N LEU A 867 4.44 -12.85 -31.91
CA LEU A 867 3.81 -12.84 -30.60
C LEU A 867 4.83 -12.70 -29.46
N GLU A 868 6.08 -12.46 -29.75
CA GLU A 868 7.13 -12.25 -28.74
C GLU A 868 6.85 -11.02 -27.88
N ASP A 869 6.35 -9.93 -28.49
CA ASP A 869 5.93 -8.72 -27.79
C ASP A 869 4.72 -8.91 -26.88
N LEU A 870 4.01 -10.03 -26.97
CA LEU A 870 2.83 -10.33 -26.17
C LEU A 870 3.20 -11.27 -25.03
N SER A 871 2.97 -10.84 -23.79
CA SER A 871 3.21 -11.64 -22.60
C SER A 871 2.01 -11.73 -21.68
N ILE A 872 1.92 -12.84 -20.97
CA ILE A 872 0.97 -13.04 -19.87
C ILE A 872 1.72 -13.06 -18.54
N ILE A 873 1.20 -12.31 -17.57
CA ILE A 873 1.70 -12.30 -16.20
C ILE A 873 0.53 -12.67 -15.31
N GLY A 874 0.68 -13.71 -14.51
CA GLY A 874 -0.41 -14.15 -13.65
C GLY A 874 0.08 -14.77 -12.36
N ASN A 875 -0.67 -14.55 -11.30
CA ASN A 875 -0.46 -15.24 -10.04
C ASN A 875 -1.78 -15.67 -9.41
N LEU A 876 -1.72 -16.81 -8.73
CA LEU A 876 -2.79 -17.40 -7.95
C LEU A 876 -2.26 -17.75 -6.58
N THR A 877 -2.89 -17.24 -5.52
CA THR A 877 -2.66 -17.67 -4.14
C THR A 877 -3.90 -18.39 -3.64
N LEU A 878 -3.72 -19.56 -3.05
CA LEU A 878 -4.74 -20.33 -2.34
C LEU A 878 -4.28 -20.50 -0.90
N ALA A 879 -5.12 -20.20 0.08
CA ALA A 879 -4.78 -20.37 1.48
C ALA A 879 -6.02 -20.71 2.31
N THR A 880 -5.83 -21.51 3.34
CA THR A 880 -6.84 -21.77 4.35
C THR A 880 -6.22 -21.67 5.73
N SER A 881 -6.97 -21.17 6.68
CA SER A 881 -6.54 -21.07 8.07
C SER A 881 -7.66 -21.53 9.00
N GLU A 882 -7.27 -21.87 10.23
CA GLU A 882 -8.16 -22.25 11.30
C GLU A 882 -7.63 -21.62 12.60
N VAL A 883 -8.49 -20.87 13.28
CA VAL A 883 -8.22 -20.31 14.61
C VAL A 883 -8.71 -21.29 15.65
N VAL A 884 -7.82 -21.66 16.57
CA VAL A 884 -8.13 -22.51 17.73
C VAL A 884 -8.50 -21.61 18.90
N ILE A 885 -9.72 -21.72 19.38
CA ILE A 885 -10.26 -20.93 20.47
C ILE A 885 -10.37 -21.80 21.71
N ASP A 886 -9.86 -21.32 22.85
CA ASP A 886 -10.02 -22.01 24.14
C ASP A 886 -11.50 -21.94 24.57
N THR A 887 -12.26 -22.99 24.33
CA THR A 887 -13.67 -23.09 24.70
C THR A 887 -13.88 -23.23 26.21
N THR A 888 -12.82 -23.34 27.01
CA THR A 888 -12.91 -23.33 28.50
C THR A 888 -12.94 -21.90 29.04
N ASP A 889 -12.52 -20.90 28.26
CA ASP A 889 -12.66 -19.50 28.59
C ASP A 889 -14.14 -19.07 28.48
N PRO A 890 -14.76 -18.58 29.56
CA PRO A 890 -16.15 -18.08 29.52
C PRO A 890 -16.37 -16.96 28.51
N ALA A 891 -15.36 -16.14 28.20
CA ALA A 891 -15.45 -15.09 27.20
C ALA A 891 -15.55 -15.67 25.78
N ALA A 892 -14.91 -16.79 25.53
CA ALA A 892 -14.93 -17.47 24.22
C ALA A 892 -16.27 -18.12 23.92
N THR A 893 -17.05 -18.51 24.95
CA THR A 893 -18.35 -19.19 24.76
C THR A 893 -19.42 -18.30 24.13
N ASN A 894 -19.23 -16.98 24.15
CA ASN A 894 -20.13 -16.01 23.55
C ASN A 894 -19.81 -15.67 22.07
N LEU A 895 -18.68 -16.15 21.56
CA LEU A 895 -18.32 -15.96 20.15
C LEU A 895 -19.29 -16.68 19.22
N ARG A 896 -19.63 -15.99 18.13
CA ARG A 896 -20.57 -16.53 17.14
C ARG A 896 -19.96 -17.70 16.36
N SER A 897 -18.71 -17.57 15.94
CA SER A 897 -18.00 -18.55 15.11
C SER A 897 -16.77 -19.08 15.85
N LEU A 898 -16.88 -20.28 16.43
CA LEU A 898 -15.81 -20.95 17.16
C LEU A 898 -14.79 -21.63 16.20
N GLU A 899 -15.26 -22.05 15.02
CA GLU A 899 -14.45 -22.61 13.95
C GLU A 899 -14.45 -21.62 12.77
N ARG A 900 -13.37 -20.88 12.57
CA ARG A 900 -13.27 -19.86 11.55
C ARG A 900 -11.83 -19.66 11.05
N PRO A 901 -11.65 -19.12 9.83
CA PRO A 901 -10.34 -18.65 9.41
C PRO A 901 -9.88 -17.44 10.22
N LEU A 902 -8.57 -17.14 10.15
CA LEU A 902 -8.00 -15.90 10.67
C LEU A 902 -8.72 -14.68 10.05
N THR A 903 -8.90 -13.65 10.84
CA THR A 903 -9.53 -12.41 10.38
C THR A 903 -8.79 -11.82 9.18
N ASN A 904 -9.55 -11.42 8.16
CA ASN A 904 -9.08 -10.90 6.88
C ASN A 904 -8.33 -11.92 5.99
N GLN A 905 -8.20 -13.18 6.36
CA GLN A 905 -7.59 -14.19 5.52
C GLN A 905 -8.48 -14.52 4.31
N ALA A 906 -7.98 -14.22 3.11
CA ALA A 906 -8.67 -14.53 1.87
C ALA A 906 -8.34 -15.98 1.43
N PRO A 907 -9.35 -16.81 1.07
CA PRO A 907 -9.12 -18.18 0.65
C PRO A 907 -8.43 -18.28 -0.72
N TRP A 908 -8.55 -17.27 -1.55
CA TRP A 908 -7.87 -17.18 -2.84
C TRP A 908 -7.70 -15.73 -3.30
N VAL A 909 -6.62 -15.48 -4.07
CA VAL A 909 -6.30 -14.20 -4.72
C VAL A 909 -5.85 -14.50 -6.14
N VAL A 910 -6.37 -13.78 -7.12
CA VAL A 910 -5.99 -13.90 -8.53
C VAL A 910 -5.57 -12.54 -9.07
N ASN A 911 -4.39 -12.46 -9.65
CA ASN A 911 -3.92 -11.34 -10.45
C ASN A 911 -3.58 -11.86 -11.85
N LEU A 912 -4.03 -11.14 -12.87
CA LEU A 912 -3.72 -11.44 -14.28
C LEU A 912 -3.39 -10.13 -15.00
N ALA A 913 -2.36 -10.16 -15.82
CA ALA A 913 -2.03 -9.09 -16.75
C ALA A 913 -1.78 -9.68 -18.13
N LEU A 914 -2.24 -8.99 -19.16
CA LEU A 914 -1.87 -9.20 -20.55
C LEU A 914 -1.13 -7.95 -21.00
N ASP A 915 0.11 -8.13 -21.42
CA ASP A 915 1.03 -7.05 -21.78
C ASP A 915 1.46 -7.22 -23.24
N TYR A 916 1.33 -6.17 -24.03
CA TYR A 916 1.88 -6.07 -25.38
C TYR A 916 2.85 -4.90 -25.39
N ASP A 917 4.11 -5.14 -25.68
CA ASP A 917 5.18 -4.13 -25.66
C ASP A 917 6.03 -4.23 -26.93
N HIS A 918 5.78 -3.35 -27.87
CA HIS A 918 6.55 -3.27 -29.10
C HIS A 918 7.59 -2.12 -28.97
N GLU A 919 8.80 -2.46 -28.61
CA GLU A 919 9.86 -1.51 -28.24
C GLU A 919 10.26 -0.59 -29.40
N GLU A 920 10.38 -1.08 -30.63
CA GLU A 920 10.82 -0.30 -31.81
C GLU A 920 9.94 0.93 -32.03
N ILE A 921 8.62 0.76 -32.05
CA ILE A 921 7.66 1.86 -32.20
C ILE A 921 7.29 2.52 -30.90
N GLY A 922 7.73 1.96 -29.75
CA GLY A 922 7.43 2.45 -28.41
C GLY A 922 5.95 2.39 -28.03
N PHE A 923 5.22 1.42 -28.56
CA PHE A 923 3.79 1.21 -28.31
C PHE A 923 3.58 0.11 -27.29
N GLN A 924 2.88 0.42 -26.20
CA GLN A 924 2.60 -0.52 -25.11
C GLN A 924 1.12 -0.53 -24.78
N VAL A 925 0.57 -1.71 -24.57
CA VAL A 925 -0.80 -1.92 -24.08
C VAL A 925 -0.78 -2.96 -22.96
N ARG A 926 -1.32 -2.62 -21.80
CA ARG A 926 -1.46 -3.55 -20.67
C ARG A 926 -2.90 -3.58 -20.19
N ALA A 927 -3.46 -4.76 -20.03
CA ALA A 927 -4.73 -5.01 -19.35
C ALA A 927 -4.47 -5.77 -18.05
N LEU A 928 -5.11 -5.35 -16.96
CA LEU A 928 -4.88 -5.84 -15.61
C LEU A 928 -6.19 -6.25 -14.98
N TYR A 929 -6.24 -7.44 -14.42
CA TYR A 929 -7.39 -7.94 -13.69
C TYR A 929 -6.95 -8.44 -12.30
N ASN A 930 -7.70 -8.05 -11.27
CA ASN A 930 -7.50 -8.48 -9.89
C ASN A 930 -8.84 -8.91 -9.28
N VAL A 931 -8.81 -9.97 -8.49
CA VAL A 931 -9.95 -10.38 -7.65
C VAL A 931 -9.47 -11.11 -6.40
N ILE A 932 -10.14 -10.86 -5.29
CA ILE A 932 -9.85 -11.41 -3.97
C ILE A 932 -11.07 -12.17 -3.48
N GLY A 933 -10.88 -13.33 -2.89
CA GLY A 933 -11.95 -14.17 -2.34
C GLY A 933 -12.68 -13.54 -1.13
N PRO A 934 -13.85 -14.08 -0.76
CA PRO A 934 -14.59 -13.62 0.40
C PRO A 934 -13.82 -13.91 1.69
N ARG A 935 -13.91 -13.02 2.69
CA ARG A 935 -13.19 -13.19 3.96
C ARG A 935 -13.96 -12.55 5.12
N ILE A 936 -13.74 -13.06 6.33
CA ILE A 936 -14.25 -12.43 7.55
C ILE A 936 -13.50 -11.12 7.75
N ALA A 937 -14.22 -10.01 7.75
CA ALA A 937 -13.68 -8.69 8.05
C ALA A 937 -13.62 -8.46 9.57
N ILE A 938 -14.69 -8.80 10.29
CA ILE A 938 -14.79 -8.66 11.74
C ILE A 938 -15.60 -9.85 12.29
N PRO A 939 -15.01 -10.74 13.09
CA PRO A 939 -15.76 -11.74 13.86
C PRO A 939 -16.45 -11.08 15.05
N SER A 940 -17.57 -11.66 15.51
CA SER A 940 -18.44 -11.05 16.50
C SER A 940 -18.87 -12.00 17.61
N GLU A 941 -19.38 -11.41 18.71
CA GLU A 941 -20.13 -12.11 19.75
C GLU A 941 -21.63 -12.07 19.45
N ASN A 942 -22.36 -13.12 19.88
CA ASN A 942 -23.80 -13.11 19.85
C ASN A 942 -24.37 -11.91 20.66
N PRO A 943 -25.41 -11.22 20.21
CA PRO A 943 -26.23 -11.51 19.04
C PRO A 943 -25.80 -10.81 17.72
N ILE A 944 -24.63 -10.20 17.65
CA ILE A 944 -24.17 -9.49 16.45
C ILE A 944 -23.69 -10.51 15.42
N PRO A 945 -24.05 -10.40 14.11
CA PRO A 945 -23.53 -11.28 13.08
C PRO A 945 -22.09 -10.93 12.71
N ASP A 946 -21.29 -11.94 12.31
CA ASP A 946 -19.95 -11.71 11.72
C ASP A 946 -20.09 -10.87 10.45
N ILE A 947 -19.08 -10.04 10.19
CA ILE A 947 -19.02 -9.19 8.99
C ILE A 947 -18.05 -9.80 7.98
N TYR A 948 -18.52 -10.00 6.74
CA TYR A 948 -17.76 -10.55 5.64
C TYR A 948 -17.52 -9.51 4.55
N TYR A 949 -16.28 -9.44 4.06
CA TYR A 949 -15.96 -8.72 2.83
C TYR A 949 -16.17 -9.63 1.62
N GLN A 950 -16.93 -9.18 0.62
CA GLN A 950 -17.28 -9.95 -0.56
C GLN A 950 -16.29 -9.74 -1.72
N PRO A 951 -16.14 -10.71 -2.64
CA PRO A 951 -15.24 -10.58 -3.77
C PRO A 951 -15.51 -9.33 -4.62
N ARG A 952 -14.43 -8.60 -4.94
CA ARG A 952 -14.49 -7.42 -5.81
C ARG A 952 -13.59 -7.65 -7.03
N HIS A 953 -14.14 -7.49 -8.21
CA HIS A 953 -13.46 -7.64 -9.48
C HIS A 953 -12.94 -6.29 -9.96
N GLU A 954 -11.65 -6.14 -10.11
CA GLU A 954 -11.03 -4.91 -10.63
C GLU A 954 -10.42 -5.16 -12.00
N LEU A 955 -10.75 -4.29 -12.97
CA LEU A 955 -10.15 -4.26 -14.30
C LEU A 955 -9.50 -2.90 -14.52
N GLY A 956 -8.22 -2.91 -14.90
CA GLY A 956 -7.46 -1.74 -15.32
C GLY A 956 -6.90 -1.92 -16.72
N ALA A 957 -6.61 -0.81 -17.39
CA ALA A 957 -5.93 -0.83 -18.68
C ALA A 957 -5.02 0.39 -18.82
N THR A 958 -3.92 0.21 -19.53
CA THR A 958 -2.98 1.28 -19.89
C THR A 958 -2.61 1.15 -21.34
N VAL A 959 -2.57 2.28 -22.04
CA VAL A 959 -2.05 2.41 -23.40
C VAL A 959 -1.01 3.51 -23.39
N SER A 960 0.20 3.25 -23.83
CA SER A 960 1.23 4.28 -23.94
C SER A 960 1.91 4.24 -25.29
N GLN A 961 2.33 5.42 -25.76
CA GLN A 961 2.99 5.60 -27.04
C GLN A 961 4.16 6.57 -26.90
N ARG A 962 5.34 6.18 -27.35
CA ARG A 962 6.46 7.09 -27.60
C ARG A 962 6.17 7.90 -28.87
N ILE A 963 6.05 9.21 -28.73
CA ILE A 963 5.71 10.12 -29.86
C ILE A 963 6.98 10.56 -30.60
N VAL A 964 8.00 10.90 -29.83
CA VAL A 964 9.35 11.19 -30.26
C VAL A 964 10.29 10.71 -29.15
N GLU A 965 11.59 10.68 -29.41
CA GLU A 965 12.59 10.36 -28.40
C GLU A 965 12.39 11.23 -27.14
N GLY A 966 12.37 10.61 -25.99
CA GLY A 966 12.10 11.25 -24.70
C GLY A 966 10.63 11.55 -24.41
N LEU A 967 9.74 11.73 -25.38
CA LEU A 967 8.35 12.10 -25.16
C LEU A 967 7.40 10.90 -25.26
N ARG A 968 6.75 10.54 -24.14
CA ARG A 968 5.75 9.49 -24.07
C ARG A 968 4.38 10.03 -23.65
N VAL A 969 3.34 9.56 -24.29
CA VAL A 969 1.93 9.85 -23.92
C VAL A 969 1.30 8.56 -23.41
N LYS A 970 0.61 8.63 -22.26
CA LYS A 970 -0.02 7.48 -21.59
C LYS A 970 -1.49 7.79 -21.28
N VAL A 971 -2.37 6.85 -21.64
CA VAL A 971 -3.79 6.83 -21.27
C VAL A 971 -4.00 5.66 -20.31
N THR A 972 -4.64 5.91 -19.17
CA THR A 972 -4.94 4.85 -18.19
C THR A 972 -6.41 4.80 -17.86
N GLY A 973 -6.91 3.61 -17.55
CA GLY A 973 -8.24 3.39 -17.00
C GLY A 973 -8.14 2.47 -15.79
N ASN A 974 -8.76 2.85 -14.68
CA ASN A 974 -8.85 2.06 -13.46
C ASN A 974 -10.29 1.81 -13.08
N ASN A 975 -10.56 0.68 -12.42
CA ASN A 975 -11.90 0.27 -12.00
C ASN A 975 -12.90 0.31 -13.18
N LEU A 976 -12.50 -0.20 -14.36
CA LEU A 976 -13.30 -0.15 -15.59
C LEU A 976 -14.62 -0.92 -15.47
N LEU A 977 -14.72 -1.86 -14.52
CA LEU A 977 -15.96 -2.59 -14.22
C LEU A 977 -16.88 -1.80 -13.28
N ASN A 978 -16.44 -0.69 -12.71
CA ASN A 978 -17.14 0.08 -11.67
C ASN A 978 -17.67 -0.83 -10.56
N SER A 979 -16.82 -1.75 -10.09
CA SER A 979 -17.20 -2.78 -9.15
C SER A 979 -17.55 -2.20 -7.79
N GLU A 980 -18.56 -2.78 -7.18
CA GLU A 980 -19.08 -2.40 -5.88
C GLU A 980 -18.22 -2.97 -4.76
N PHE A 981 -17.96 -2.17 -3.73
CA PHE A 981 -17.51 -2.65 -2.43
C PHE A 981 -18.71 -3.19 -1.68
N ARG A 982 -18.61 -4.43 -1.16
CA ARG A 982 -19.70 -5.10 -0.47
C ARG A 982 -19.23 -5.78 0.80
N TYR A 983 -19.89 -5.46 1.90
CA TYR A 983 -19.80 -6.19 3.16
C TYR A 983 -21.16 -6.81 3.47
N THR A 984 -21.16 -8.00 4.02
CA THR A 984 -22.37 -8.77 4.36
C THR A 984 -22.31 -9.31 5.77
N PHE A 985 -23.45 -9.56 6.39
CA PHE A 985 -23.57 -10.15 7.71
C PHE A 985 -23.36 -11.68 7.74
N THR A 986 -23.22 -12.31 6.59
CA THR A 986 -22.92 -13.73 6.44
C THR A 986 -21.97 -13.93 5.27
N SER A 987 -21.44 -15.14 5.13
CA SER A 987 -20.64 -15.51 3.95
C SER A 987 -21.41 -15.45 2.63
N GLN A 988 -22.75 -15.41 2.66
CA GLN A 988 -23.63 -15.36 1.51
C GLN A 988 -23.72 -13.93 0.95
N ASN A 989 -23.35 -13.76 -0.32
CA ASN A 989 -23.42 -12.48 -1.03
C ASN A 989 -24.84 -12.20 -1.55
N THR A 990 -25.77 -11.89 -0.68
CA THR A 990 -27.15 -11.52 -1.02
C THR A 990 -27.45 -10.10 -0.56
N ASP A 991 -28.48 -9.47 -1.15
CA ASP A 991 -28.88 -8.11 -0.75
C ASP A 991 -29.58 -8.10 0.62
N GLU A 992 -30.18 -9.20 1.04
CA GLU A 992 -30.77 -9.38 2.36
C GLU A 992 -29.70 -9.30 3.46
N ASN A 993 -28.53 -9.91 3.21
CA ASN A 993 -27.41 -9.96 4.14
C ASN A 993 -26.47 -8.75 4.04
N LEU A 994 -26.85 -7.75 3.28
CA LEU A 994 -25.98 -6.60 3.03
C LEU A 994 -25.78 -5.77 4.30
N HIS A 995 -24.49 -5.56 4.71
CA HIS A 995 -24.09 -4.67 5.78
C HIS A 995 -23.70 -3.28 5.25
N ARG A 996 -22.83 -3.23 4.23
CA ARG A 996 -22.36 -1.97 3.64
C ARG A 996 -22.05 -2.14 2.15
N ARG A 997 -22.37 -1.12 1.34
CA ARG A 997 -22.03 -1.11 -0.08
C ARG A 997 -21.83 0.30 -0.61
N TRP A 998 -20.87 0.47 -1.54
CA TRP A 998 -20.67 1.71 -2.30
C TRP A 998 -19.90 1.45 -3.60
N ARG A 999 -19.78 2.46 -4.44
CA ARG A 999 -18.97 2.50 -5.66
C ARG A 999 -18.13 3.76 -5.69
N GLU A 1000 -16.95 3.69 -6.33
CA GLU A 1000 -16.02 4.81 -6.43
C GLU A 1000 -15.90 5.41 -7.84
N GLY A 1001 -16.63 4.86 -8.80
CA GLY A 1001 -16.59 5.28 -10.19
C GLY A 1001 -15.41 4.71 -10.99
N ILE A 1002 -15.51 4.88 -12.33
CA ILE A 1002 -14.44 4.59 -13.28
C ILE A 1002 -13.47 5.77 -13.29
N ARG A 1003 -12.18 5.50 -13.18
CA ARG A 1003 -11.13 6.53 -13.24
C ARG A 1003 -10.36 6.40 -14.54
N ALA A 1004 -10.28 7.47 -15.32
CA ALA A 1004 -9.49 7.55 -16.56
C ALA A 1004 -8.49 8.71 -16.46
N SER A 1005 -7.29 8.58 -17.02
CA SER A 1005 -6.33 9.68 -17.08
C SER A 1005 -5.53 9.70 -18.37
N LEU A 1006 -5.10 10.89 -18.74
CA LEU A 1006 -4.17 11.17 -19.83
C LEU A 1006 -2.95 11.87 -19.23
N SER A 1007 -1.76 11.38 -19.50
CA SER A 1007 -0.51 12.00 -19.07
C SER A 1007 0.52 12.05 -20.20
N ALA A 1008 1.38 13.04 -20.14
CA ALA A 1008 2.53 13.17 -21.01
C ALA A 1008 3.78 13.29 -20.15
N SER A 1009 4.83 12.54 -20.49
CA SER A 1009 6.13 12.59 -19.83
C SER A 1009 7.23 12.83 -20.84
N TYR A 1010 8.21 13.64 -20.44
CA TYR A 1010 9.43 13.88 -21.20
C TYR A 1010 10.62 13.53 -20.33
N THR A 1011 11.52 12.71 -20.85
CA THR A 1011 12.78 12.31 -20.19
C THR A 1011 13.94 12.57 -21.14
N TYR A 1012 14.95 13.26 -20.63
CA TYR A 1012 16.20 13.59 -21.30
C TYR A 1012 17.32 12.85 -20.64
#